data_692adba8592f52077bdeba311f2e893f
#
_entry.id   692adba8592f52077bdeba311f2e893f
#
_cell.length_a   1.000
_cell.length_b   1.000
_cell.length_c   1.000
_cell.angle_alpha   90.00
_cell.angle_beta   90.00
_cell.angle_gamma   90.00
#
_symmetry.space_group_name_H-M   'P 1'
#
loop_
_entity.id
_entity.type
_entity.pdbx_description
1 polymer ?
#
loop_
_entity_poly.entity_id
_entity_poly.type
_entity_poly.pdbx_seq_one_letter_code
_entity_poly.pdbx_strand_id
1 'polypeptide(L)'
;MDLASRYKGVVGLVFGDNPSNEDSYIQRLLDRISNGTLPDDRRTAIVELQSVVAESNAAQLAFGAAGFPVIVGILKDQRDDVEMVRGALETLLGALTPIDHGRAQKTEVHAALMNSDLLSREAENITLLLSLLEEEDFYVRYYTLQILTALLMNSQNRLQEAILTTPRGITRLMDMLMDREVIRNEALLLLTHLTREAEEIQKIVVFEGAFEKIFSIIKEEGGSDGDVVVQDCLELLNNLLRSSSSNQILLRETMGFEPIISILKLRGITYKFTQQKTVNLLSALETINMLIMGGAETDPGKDSNKLANRTVLVQKKLLDHLLMLGVESQWAPVAVRCMTFKCIGDLIAGHPKNRDILGSKVLGEDRQVEPALNSILRIILQTSSIQEFVAADYVFKTFCEKNSEGQTMLASTLIPQPHPTARDPIEDDVHMSFGSMLLRGLCSGEADGDLETCCRAASILSHVVKDNLRCKEKALKIVLESPMPSMGTPEPLFQRIVRYLAVASSMKSKDKSSTLEKSYIQQIILKLLVTWTADFPAAVQCFLDSRHHLTYLLELVTDSAATVCIRGLASILLGECVIYNKSIENGKDAFAVVDSVSQKMGLTTYFSKFEEMQNSFIFSPSKKPPQGHKPLTRTATPSEAEINDVDEADEKEKGNEDHPMLLSLFDASFIGLVKSLAGNIKERIVDLYSRPKSEVAVVPADLEQKSGEIEKDYINRLKAFIEKQCSEIQNLLARNAALAEDVASSGRNDQSQGSEQRASSVMDKVQMESIRRELQETSQRLETVKAEKAKIESEASSYKNMAAKLESDLKSLSDAYNSLEQANYHLEQEVKSLKGGEAPMKFPDIEAIKEEVRKEAQKESEDELNDLLVCLGQEESKVEKLTARLVELGVDVDKLLEDVGDESEAQAESEEDDH
;
A
#
# COMPACT_ATOMS: atom_id res chain seq x y z
N MET A 1 -6.40 -44.08 32.99
CA MET A 1 -5.76 -44.74 31.81
C MET A 1 -4.62 -43.84 31.41
N ASP A 2 -3.43 -44.34 31.56
CA ASP A 2 -2.15 -43.64 31.45
C ASP A 2 -1.95 -42.98 30.08
N LEU A 3 -1.47 -41.74 30.02
CA LEU A 3 -1.21 -40.98 28.81
C LEU A 3 -0.24 -41.70 27.89
N ALA A 4 0.75 -42.39 28.44
CA ALA A 4 1.68 -43.26 27.71
C ALA A 4 0.97 -44.38 26.94
N SER A 5 -0.14 -44.89 27.47
CA SER A 5 -0.96 -45.93 26.83
C SER A 5 -1.76 -45.41 25.62
N ARG A 6 -2.23 -44.16 25.71
CA ARG A 6 -2.93 -43.47 24.59
C ARG A 6 -1.97 -43.07 23.49
N TYR A 7 -0.77 -42.62 23.82
CA TYR A 7 0.27 -42.29 22.86
C TYR A 7 0.79 -43.54 22.14
N LYS A 8 1.06 -44.61 22.83
CA LYS A 8 1.38 -45.92 22.21
C LYS A 8 0.27 -46.35 21.23
N GLY A 9 -0.98 -46.11 21.55
CA GLY A 9 -2.12 -46.41 20.67
C GLY A 9 -2.15 -45.56 19.41
N VAL A 10 -1.78 -44.30 19.46
CA VAL A 10 -1.72 -43.37 18.30
C VAL A 10 -0.50 -43.67 17.42
N VAL A 11 0.66 -43.90 18.04
CA VAL A 11 1.90 -44.28 17.34
C VAL A 11 1.74 -45.64 16.68
N GLY A 12 1.13 -46.61 17.34
CA GLY A 12 0.83 -47.93 16.75
C GLY A 12 -0.15 -47.89 15.58
N LEU A 13 -1.10 -46.95 15.58
CA LEU A 13 -2.04 -46.73 14.47
C LEU A 13 -1.41 -46.06 13.25
N VAL A 14 -0.37 -45.23 13.46
CA VAL A 14 0.28 -44.46 12.38
C VAL A 14 1.49 -45.22 11.78
N PHE A 15 2.22 -46.01 12.58
CA PHE A 15 3.52 -46.60 12.20
C PHE A 15 3.61 -48.15 12.32
N GLY A 16 2.58 -48.83 12.78
CA GLY A 16 2.57 -50.30 12.92
C GLY A 16 3.15 -50.79 14.26
N ASP A 17 2.69 -51.99 14.69
CA ASP A 17 2.93 -52.59 16.03
C ASP A 17 4.34 -53.21 16.25
N ASN A 18 5.30 -53.05 15.35
CA ASN A 18 6.67 -53.54 15.58
C ASN A 18 7.55 -52.40 16.21
N PRO A 19 8.09 -52.58 17.42
CA PRO A 19 9.05 -51.65 17.99
C PRO A 19 10.26 -51.53 17.04
N SER A 20 10.52 -50.32 16.56
CA SER A 20 11.69 -50.03 15.78
C SER A 20 12.96 -50.29 16.58
N ASN A 21 14.09 -50.55 15.94
CA ASN A 21 15.39 -50.65 16.65
C ASN A 21 15.66 -49.38 17.48
N GLU A 22 15.16 -48.24 17.02
CA GLU A 22 15.28 -46.92 17.69
C GLU A 22 14.47 -46.82 19.00
N ASP A 23 13.23 -47.34 19.03
CA ASP A 23 12.42 -47.37 20.27
C ASP A 23 13.12 -48.12 21.38
N SER A 24 13.70 -49.27 21.04
CA SER A 24 14.48 -50.07 21.99
C SER A 24 15.79 -49.42 22.43
N TYR A 25 16.39 -48.60 21.54
CA TYR A 25 17.62 -47.89 21.83
C TYR A 25 17.35 -46.68 22.75
N ILE A 26 16.38 -45.87 22.44
CA ILE A 26 15.95 -44.73 23.30
C ILE A 26 15.56 -45.24 24.70
N GLN A 27 14.80 -46.30 24.77
CA GLN A 27 14.39 -46.89 26.08
C GLN A 27 15.61 -47.31 26.90
N ARG A 28 16.64 -47.92 26.30
CA ARG A 28 17.87 -48.31 27.01
C ARG A 28 18.66 -47.08 27.51
N LEU A 29 18.71 -46.00 26.73
CA LEU A 29 19.36 -44.75 27.17
C LEU A 29 18.61 -44.13 28.33
N LEU A 30 17.28 -44.07 28.25
CA LEU A 30 16.43 -43.55 29.34
C LEU A 30 16.59 -44.41 30.64
N ASP A 31 16.72 -45.73 30.52
CA ASP A 31 16.98 -46.60 31.66
C ASP A 31 18.37 -46.34 32.25
N ARG A 32 19.42 -46.18 31.42
CA ARG A 32 20.76 -45.79 31.91
C ARG A 32 20.76 -44.43 32.63
N ILE A 33 20.04 -43.47 32.10
CA ILE A 33 19.88 -42.13 32.71
C ILE A 33 19.18 -42.24 34.08
N SER A 34 18.08 -43.01 34.17
CA SER A 34 17.28 -43.11 35.40
C SER A 34 17.95 -43.99 36.46
N ASN A 35 18.49 -45.11 36.05
CA ASN A 35 18.92 -46.18 36.96
C ASN A 35 20.45 -46.39 37.01
N GLY A 36 21.23 -45.66 36.24
CA GLY A 36 22.70 -45.72 36.24
C GLY A 36 23.28 -45.35 37.60
N THR A 37 24.18 -46.19 38.10
CA THR A 37 24.82 -45.99 39.41
C THR A 37 26.00 -45.01 39.35
N LEU A 38 26.64 -44.88 38.22
CA LEU A 38 27.79 -43.99 38.00
C LEU A 38 27.35 -42.67 37.35
N PRO A 39 27.67 -41.51 37.94
CA PRO A 39 27.30 -40.22 37.36
C PRO A 39 27.81 -40.00 35.92
N ASP A 40 29.04 -40.43 35.64
CA ASP A 40 29.65 -40.27 34.29
C ASP A 40 28.95 -41.13 33.26
N ASP A 41 28.47 -42.33 33.58
CA ASP A 41 27.68 -43.16 32.68
C ASP A 41 26.32 -42.53 32.35
N ARG A 42 25.68 -41.91 33.36
CA ARG A 42 24.42 -41.17 33.17
C ARG A 42 24.61 -39.95 32.31
N ARG A 43 25.71 -39.18 32.50
CA ARG A 43 26.03 -38.02 31.67
C ARG A 43 26.36 -38.45 30.24
N THR A 44 27.10 -39.55 30.05
CA THR A 44 27.36 -40.11 28.71
C THR A 44 26.04 -40.52 28.05
N ALA A 45 25.15 -41.17 28.77
CA ALA A 45 23.87 -41.63 28.23
C ALA A 45 22.96 -40.45 27.82
N ILE A 46 22.98 -39.30 28.51
CA ILE A 46 22.18 -38.12 28.14
C ILE A 46 22.73 -37.42 26.90
N VAL A 47 24.05 -37.33 26.77
CA VAL A 47 24.71 -36.77 25.55
C VAL A 47 24.39 -37.63 24.33
N GLU A 48 24.42 -38.97 24.49
CA GLU A 48 24.06 -39.93 23.43
C GLU A 48 22.58 -39.80 23.07
N LEU A 49 21.68 -39.65 24.05
CA LEU A 49 20.25 -39.41 23.81
C LEU A 49 19.99 -38.12 23.05
N GLN A 50 20.64 -37.03 23.45
CA GLN A 50 20.56 -35.73 22.79
C GLN A 50 20.92 -35.83 21.29
N SER A 51 22.05 -36.45 20.95
CA SER A 51 22.52 -36.61 19.58
C SER A 51 21.49 -37.38 18.75
N VAL A 52 20.98 -38.51 19.25
CA VAL A 52 20.02 -39.33 18.55
C VAL A 52 18.67 -38.63 18.33
N VAL A 53 18.16 -37.91 19.33
CA VAL A 53 16.91 -37.14 19.24
C VAL A 53 17.02 -35.98 18.28
N ALA A 54 18.20 -35.36 18.19
CA ALA A 54 18.43 -34.24 17.27
C ALA A 54 18.52 -34.67 15.80
N GLU A 55 18.87 -35.94 15.52
CA GLU A 55 19.14 -36.44 14.16
C GLU A 55 18.00 -37.25 13.53
N SER A 56 17.05 -37.76 14.34
CA SER A 56 16.02 -38.71 13.82
C SER A 56 14.61 -38.35 14.30
N ASN A 57 13.69 -38.17 13.35
CA ASN A 57 12.26 -37.98 13.63
C ASN A 57 11.63 -39.20 14.34
N ALA A 58 12.08 -40.40 14.04
CA ALA A 58 11.63 -41.61 14.73
C ALA A 58 12.11 -41.61 16.19
N ALA A 59 13.33 -41.16 16.43
CA ALA A 59 13.85 -40.96 17.80
C ALA A 59 13.11 -39.86 18.55
N GLN A 60 12.75 -38.78 17.92
CA GLN A 60 11.89 -37.72 18.52
C GLN A 60 10.54 -38.30 18.95
N LEU A 61 9.89 -39.12 18.13
CA LEU A 61 8.63 -39.78 18.48
C LEU A 61 8.79 -40.81 19.58
N ALA A 62 9.85 -41.63 19.56
CA ALA A 62 10.16 -42.61 20.60
C ALA A 62 10.46 -41.91 21.93
N PHE A 63 11.19 -40.80 21.89
CA PHE A 63 11.42 -39.94 23.05
C PHE A 63 10.11 -39.37 23.60
N GLY A 64 9.25 -38.85 22.77
CA GLY A 64 7.93 -38.34 23.16
C GLY A 64 7.08 -39.36 23.90
N ALA A 65 7.22 -40.65 23.56
CA ALA A 65 6.46 -41.73 24.21
C ALA A 65 6.89 -42.05 25.63
N ALA A 66 8.17 -41.86 25.97
CA ALA A 66 8.70 -42.34 27.27
C ALA A 66 9.71 -41.38 27.96
N GLY A 67 10.25 -40.40 27.22
CA GLY A 67 11.38 -39.59 27.72
C GLY A 67 11.01 -38.45 28.65
N PHE A 68 9.84 -37.81 28.47
CA PHE A 68 9.45 -36.62 29.25
C PHE A 68 9.49 -36.85 30.78
N PRO A 69 8.95 -37.95 31.37
CA PRO A 69 9.01 -38.17 32.81
C PRO A 69 10.45 -38.24 33.34
N VAL A 70 11.37 -38.85 32.58
CA VAL A 70 12.77 -38.98 32.97
C VAL A 70 13.48 -37.64 32.98
N ILE A 71 13.34 -36.91 31.87
CA ILE A 71 14.00 -35.62 31.70
C ILE A 71 13.44 -34.55 32.63
N VAL A 72 12.09 -34.47 32.78
CA VAL A 72 11.45 -33.58 33.77
C VAL A 72 11.86 -33.92 35.19
N GLY A 73 12.06 -35.22 35.49
CA GLY A 73 12.57 -35.67 36.80
C GLY A 73 13.99 -35.15 37.07
N ILE A 74 14.90 -35.15 36.08
CA ILE A 74 16.23 -34.57 36.24
C ILE A 74 16.12 -33.07 36.53
N LEU A 75 15.32 -32.34 35.79
CA LEU A 75 15.14 -30.89 35.97
C LEU A 75 14.50 -30.52 37.33
N LYS A 76 13.72 -31.42 37.92
CA LYS A 76 13.12 -31.26 39.27
C LYS A 76 14.09 -31.60 40.42
N ASP A 77 14.72 -32.77 40.34
CA ASP A 77 15.34 -33.42 41.49
C ASP A 77 16.89 -33.34 41.47
N GLN A 78 17.53 -32.98 40.33
CA GLN A 78 18.99 -33.05 40.16
C GLN A 78 19.59 -31.74 39.66
N ARG A 79 19.12 -30.60 40.17
CA ARG A 79 19.57 -29.26 39.74
C ARG A 79 21.03 -28.97 40.06
N ASP A 80 21.60 -29.65 41.03
CA ASP A 80 23.02 -29.52 41.43
C ASP A 80 23.97 -30.07 40.36
N ASP A 81 23.54 -31.04 39.53
CA ASP A 81 24.31 -31.57 38.42
C ASP A 81 24.04 -30.76 37.14
N VAL A 82 24.79 -29.67 37.01
CA VAL A 82 24.60 -28.72 35.90
C VAL A 82 24.76 -29.36 34.50
N GLU A 83 25.68 -30.36 34.37
CA GLU A 83 25.89 -31.08 33.13
C GLU A 83 24.66 -31.94 32.74
N MET A 84 24.06 -32.61 33.73
CA MET A 84 22.82 -33.34 33.54
C MET A 84 21.66 -32.46 33.20
N VAL A 85 21.53 -31.28 33.82
CA VAL A 85 20.48 -30.28 33.55
C VAL A 85 20.64 -29.72 32.12
N ARG A 86 21.88 -29.36 31.70
CA ARG A 86 22.13 -28.90 30.35
C ARG A 86 21.77 -29.96 29.30
N GLY A 87 22.26 -31.20 29.48
CA GLY A 87 21.94 -32.29 28.56
C GLY A 87 20.44 -32.60 28.49
N ALA A 88 19.73 -32.46 29.62
CA ALA A 88 18.27 -32.60 29.65
C ALA A 88 17.56 -31.52 28.86
N LEU A 89 17.98 -30.25 29.00
CA LEU A 89 17.41 -29.10 28.24
C LEU A 89 17.72 -29.21 26.77
N GLU A 90 18.97 -29.55 26.39
CA GLU A 90 19.34 -29.76 24.99
C GLU A 90 18.57 -30.91 24.35
N THR A 91 18.34 -32.01 25.08
CA THR A 91 17.50 -33.13 24.61
C THR A 91 16.04 -32.68 24.39
N LEU A 92 15.48 -31.88 25.32
CA LEU A 92 14.14 -31.30 25.15
C LEU A 92 14.08 -30.40 23.95
N LEU A 93 15.05 -29.51 23.77
CA LEU A 93 15.11 -28.61 22.64
C LEU A 93 15.15 -29.39 21.31
N GLY A 94 16.02 -30.40 21.21
CA GLY A 94 16.08 -31.30 20.07
C GLY A 94 14.75 -32.01 19.79
N ALA A 95 14.04 -32.46 20.84
CA ALA A 95 12.74 -33.11 20.69
C ALA A 95 11.61 -32.19 20.22
N LEU A 96 11.71 -30.86 20.48
CA LEU A 96 10.68 -29.86 20.15
C LEU A 96 11.00 -29.11 18.87
N THR A 97 12.21 -29.23 18.33
CA THR A 97 12.63 -28.53 17.10
C THR A 97 12.42 -29.47 15.91
N PRO A 98 11.72 -29.02 14.85
CA PRO A 98 11.61 -29.81 13.62
C PRO A 98 12.97 -30.04 12.97
N ILE A 99 13.24 -31.27 12.53
CA ILE A 99 14.47 -31.60 11.81
C ILE A 99 14.24 -31.23 10.35
N ASP A 100 14.99 -30.24 9.84
CA ASP A 100 14.89 -29.77 8.46
C ASP A 100 15.88 -30.53 7.56
N HIS A 101 15.39 -31.50 6.80
CA HIS A 101 16.17 -32.23 5.81
C HIS A 101 16.00 -31.68 4.39
N GLY A 102 15.63 -30.39 4.25
CA GLY A 102 15.56 -29.71 2.92
C GLY A 102 14.45 -30.22 1.97
N ARG A 103 13.73 -31.27 2.34
CA ARG A 103 12.57 -31.85 1.65
C ARG A 103 11.52 -32.27 2.66
N ALA A 104 11.06 -31.33 3.49
CA ALA A 104 10.05 -31.60 4.50
C ALA A 104 8.79 -32.25 3.88
N GLN A 105 8.67 -33.56 3.99
CA GLN A 105 7.38 -34.22 3.87
C GLN A 105 6.54 -33.75 5.07
N LYS A 106 5.24 -33.53 4.88
CA LYS A 106 4.28 -33.10 5.93
C LYS A 106 4.30 -33.96 7.20
N THR A 107 4.94 -35.13 7.18
CA THR A 107 5.10 -36.05 8.30
C THR A 107 6.23 -35.67 9.27
N GLU A 108 7.22 -34.87 8.84
CA GLU A 108 8.43 -34.57 9.64
C GLU A 108 8.20 -33.46 10.66
N VAL A 109 7.33 -32.48 10.37
CA VAL A 109 6.90 -31.46 11.32
C VAL A 109 6.05 -32.05 12.46
N HIS A 110 5.52 -33.27 12.29
CA HIS A 110 4.56 -33.87 13.19
C HIS A 110 5.19 -34.31 14.53
N ALA A 111 6.43 -34.76 14.57
CA ALA A 111 7.11 -35.23 15.81
C ALA A 111 7.29 -34.07 16.81
N ALA A 112 7.87 -32.95 16.36
CA ALA A 112 8.09 -31.76 17.19
C ALA A 112 6.78 -31.17 17.70
N LEU A 113 5.74 -31.11 16.86
CA LEU A 113 4.40 -30.64 17.26
C LEU A 113 3.77 -31.55 18.31
N MET A 114 3.82 -32.87 18.14
CA MET A 114 3.30 -33.82 19.10
C MET A 114 4.04 -33.74 20.44
N ASN A 115 5.36 -33.60 20.41
CA ASN A 115 6.17 -33.45 21.62
C ASN A 115 5.88 -32.13 22.35
N SER A 116 5.71 -31.04 21.60
CA SER A 116 5.30 -29.74 22.16
C SER A 116 3.92 -29.80 22.80
N ASP A 117 2.98 -30.50 22.16
CA ASP A 117 1.64 -30.74 22.71
C ASP A 117 1.71 -31.55 24.02
N LEU A 118 2.53 -32.59 24.05
CA LEU A 118 2.70 -33.42 25.27
C LEU A 118 3.33 -32.65 26.41
N LEU A 119 4.43 -31.95 26.21
CA LEU A 119 5.12 -31.18 27.23
C LEU A 119 4.26 -30.04 27.78
N SER A 120 3.52 -29.33 26.89
CA SER A 120 2.68 -28.17 27.26
C SER A 120 1.36 -28.54 27.90
N ARG A 121 0.93 -29.82 27.93
CA ARG A 121 -0.33 -30.25 28.59
C ARG A 121 -0.33 -30.05 30.07
N GLU A 122 0.81 -30.23 30.72
CA GLU A 122 0.96 -30.03 32.14
C GLU A 122 1.57 -28.66 32.42
N ALA A 123 0.78 -27.73 32.94
CA ALA A 123 1.22 -26.36 33.27
C ALA A 123 2.39 -26.37 34.26
N GLU A 124 2.52 -27.42 35.06
CA GLU A 124 3.65 -27.63 36.00
C GLU A 124 5.00 -27.75 35.29
N ASN A 125 5.05 -28.31 34.07
CA ASN A 125 6.27 -28.39 33.28
C ASN A 125 6.71 -26.99 32.83
N ILE A 126 5.78 -26.14 32.42
CA ILE A 126 6.07 -24.74 32.03
C ILE A 126 6.49 -23.93 33.25
N THR A 127 5.84 -24.14 34.42
CA THR A 127 6.24 -23.53 35.67
C THR A 127 7.66 -23.93 36.06
N LEU A 128 8.02 -25.20 35.87
CA LEU A 128 9.37 -25.71 36.09
C LEU A 128 10.39 -25.01 35.17
N LEU A 129 10.10 -24.97 33.87
CA LEU A 129 10.98 -24.28 32.90
C LEU A 129 11.18 -22.81 33.30
N LEU A 130 10.10 -22.09 33.60
CA LEU A 130 10.20 -20.69 34.04
C LEU A 130 11.03 -20.54 35.33
N SER A 131 11.05 -21.55 36.22
CA SER A 131 11.88 -21.52 37.44
C SER A 131 13.37 -21.68 37.15
N LEU A 132 13.75 -22.34 36.05
CA LEU A 132 15.14 -22.52 35.62
C LEU A 132 15.78 -21.21 35.06
N LEU A 133 14.98 -20.18 34.75
CA LEU A 133 15.50 -18.86 34.42
C LEU A 133 16.16 -18.13 35.58
N GLU A 134 15.93 -18.58 36.81
CA GLU A 134 16.59 -18.06 38.06
C GLU A 134 17.96 -18.75 38.33
N GLU A 135 18.33 -19.79 37.55
CA GLU A 135 19.61 -20.47 37.72
C GLU A 135 20.78 -19.61 37.27
N GLU A 136 21.94 -19.72 37.92
CA GLU A 136 23.13 -18.91 37.60
C GLU A 136 23.79 -19.33 36.30
N ASP A 137 23.56 -20.56 35.82
CA ASP A 137 24.20 -21.12 34.67
C ASP A 137 23.68 -20.50 33.36
N PHE A 138 24.60 -20.02 32.53
CA PHE A 138 24.28 -19.41 31.25
C PHE A 138 23.51 -20.34 30.31
N TYR A 139 23.97 -21.60 30.16
CA TYR A 139 23.36 -22.52 29.21
C TYR A 139 22.00 -23.00 29.65
N VAL A 140 21.78 -23.12 30.98
CA VAL A 140 20.48 -23.47 31.52
C VAL A 140 19.46 -22.41 31.17
N ARG A 141 19.75 -21.11 31.37
CA ARG A 141 18.83 -20.03 30.97
C ARG A 141 18.63 -19.97 29.45
N TYR A 142 19.74 -20.11 28.67
CA TYR A 142 19.71 -20.04 27.22
C TYR A 142 18.80 -21.12 26.62
N TYR A 143 19.04 -22.39 26.93
CA TYR A 143 18.21 -23.49 26.42
C TYR A 143 16.77 -23.42 26.91
N THR A 144 16.56 -22.94 28.13
CA THR A 144 15.19 -22.74 28.67
C THR A 144 14.43 -21.72 27.83
N LEU A 145 15.03 -20.57 27.46
CA LEU A 145 14.38 -19.58 26.58
C LEU A 145 14.09 -20.16 25.20
N GLN A 146 15.01 -20.91 24.63
CA GLN A 146 14.81 -21.56 23.33
C GLN A 146 13.69 -22.62 23.37
N ILE A 147 13.59 -23.41 24.45
CA ILE A 147 12.49 -24.36 24.66
C ILE A 147 11.16 -23.63 24.78
N LEU A 148 11.08 -22.52 25.51
CA LEU A 148 9.88 -21.71 25.64
C LEU A 148 9.49 -21.09 24.28
N THR A 149 10.48 -20.68 23.49
CA THR A 149 10.24 -20.18 22.12
C THR A 149 9.70 -21.29 21.21
N ALA A 150 10.27 -22.50 21.26
CA ALA A 150 9.77 -23.66 20.50
C ALA A 150 8.33 -24.02 20.91
N LEU A 151 8.03 -24.01 22.22
CA LEU A 151 6.66 -24.24 22.72
C LEU A 151 5.70 -23.14 22.24
N LEU A 152 6.14 -21.88 22.20
CA LEU A 152 5.33 -20.77 21.71
C LEU A 152 4.97 -20.94 20.24
N MET A 153 5.92 -21.35 19.43
CA MET A 153 5.71 -21.57 18.00
C MET A 153 4.76 -22.75 17.72
N ASN A 154 4.81 -23.79 18.53
CA ASN A 154 4.07 -25.03 18.32
C ASN A 154 2.74 -25.09 19.13
N SER A 155 2.64 -24.41 20.28
CA SER A 155 1.52 -24.52 21.23
C SER A 155 1.22 -23.19 21.91
N GLN A 156 1.09 -22.10 21.14
CA GLN A 156 1.01 -20.72 21.60
C GLN A 156 -0.01 -20.51 22.74
N ASN A 157 -1.26 -20.92 22.54
CA ASN A 157 -2.33 -20.63 23.49
C ASN A 157 -2.07 -21.27 24.86
N ARG A 158 -1.54 -22.50 24.90
CA ARG A 158 -1.24 -23.20 26.16
C ARG A 158 -0.08 -22.57 26.90
N LEU A 159 0.96 -22.15 26.16
CA LEU A 159 2.10 -21.48 26.77
C LEU A 159 1.67 -20.14 27.36
N GLN A 160 0.88 -19.35 26.62
CA GLN A 160 0.36 -18.06 27.11
C GLN A 160 -0.48 -18.26 28.39
N GLU A 161 -1.41 -19.22 28.41
CA GLU A 161 -2.23 -19.54 29.58
C GLU A 161 -1.37 -19.99 30.76
N ALA A 162 -0.41 -20.87 30.54
CA ALA A 162 0.47 -21.37 31.59
C ALA A 162 1.37 -20.25 32.16
N ILE A 163 1.90 -19.37 31.35
CA ILE A 163 2.69 -18.20 31.80
C ILE A 163 1.83 -17.25 32.63
N LEU A 164 0.59 -16.99 32.22
CA LEU A 164 -0.33 -16.11 32.95
C LEU A 164 -0.71 -16.70 34.33
N THR A 165 -0.83 -18.02 34.43
CA THR A 165 -1.19 -18.71 35.69
C THR A 165 0.01 -18.97 36.58
N THR A 166 1.24 -18.93 36.04
CA THR A 166 2.46 -19.15 36.85
C THR A 166 2.82 -17.90 37.63
N PRO A 167 2.95 -17.99 38.97
CA PRO A 167 3.39 -16.85 39.78
C PRO A 167 4.78 -16.36 39.33
N ARG A 168 4.91 -15.05 39.11
CA ARG A 168 6.13 -14.40 38.60
C ARG A 168 6.65 -14.91 37.26
N GLY A 169 5.81 -15.60 36.45
CA GLY A 169 6.25 -16.13 35.17
C GLY A 169 6.73 -15.02 34.22
N ILE A 170 5.94 -13.94 34.08
CA ILE A 170 6.32 -12.79 33.25
C ILE A 170 7.47 -12.00 33.87
N THR A 171 7.50 -11.82 35.18
CA THR A 171 8.61 -11.12 35.88
C THR A 171 9.96 -11.76 35.55
N ARG A 172 10.05 -13.11 35.61
CA ARG A 172 11.28 -13.86 35.29
C ARG A 172 11.73 -13.64 33.84
N LEU A 173 10.79 -13.66 32.91
CA LEU A 173 11.11 -13.35 31.50
C LEU A 173 11.60 -11.91 31.35
N MET A 174 10.98 -10.97 32.05
CA MET A 174 11.38 -9.57 32.06
C MET A 174 12.75 -9.33 32.68
N ASP A 175 13.12 -10.13 33.65
CA ASP A 175 14.45 -10.07 34.28
C ASP A 175 15.55 -10.52 33.32
N MET A 176 15.27 -11.44 32.40
CA MET A 176 16.20 -11.87 31.33
C MET A 176 16.58 -10.75 30.35
N LEU A 177 15.76 -9.69 30.22
CA LEU A 177 16.12 -8.51 29.43
C LEU A 177 17.30 -7.72 30.01
N MET A 178 17.65 -7.94 31.24
CA MET A 178 18.78 -7.31 31.95
C MET A 178 20.01 -8.23 32.05
N ASP A 179 19.95 -9.41 31.48
CA ASP A 179 21.03 -10.40 31.45
C ASP A 179 22.06 -10.08 30.33
N ARG A 180 23.03 -10.96 30.15
CA ARG A 180 24.04 -10.88 29.08
C ARG A 180 23.37 -10.83 27.70
N GLU A 181 24.02 -10.21 26.75
CA GLU A 181 23.53 -9.94 25.42
C GLU A 181 22.79 -11.10 24.76
N VAL A 182 23.36 -12.31 24.78
CA VAL A 182 22.74 -13.49 24.16
C VAL A 182 21.40 -13.87 24.84
N ILE A 183 21.40 -13.91 26.20
CA ILE A 183 20.18 -14.20 26.98
C ILE A 183 19.13 -13.10 26.75
N ARG A 184 19.55 -11.84 26.83
CA ARG A 184 18.70 -10.67 26.57
C ARG A 184 18.04 -10.76 25.20
N ASN A 185 18.79 -11.10 24.15
CA ASN A 185 18.27 -11.15 22.79
C ASN A 185 17.28 -12.32 22.60
N GLU A 186 17.53 -13.49 23.19
CA GLU A 186 16.58 -14.61 23.18
C GLU A 186 15.30 -14.28 23.97
N ALA A 187 15.42 -13.64 25.12
CA ALA A 187 14.26 -13.20 25.91
C ALA A 187 13.44 -12.15 25.18
N LEU A 188 14.09 -11.20 24.49
CA LEU A 188 13.46 -10.18 23.68
C LEU A 188 12.65 -10.81 22.53
N LEU A 189 13.24 -11.78 21.81
CA LEU A 189 12.56 -12.52 20.75
C LEU A 189 11.35 -13.30 21.30
N LEU A 190 11.52 -14.00 22.42
CA LEU A 190 10.42 -14.73 23.07
C LEU A 190 9.29 -13.78 23.46
N LEU A 191 9.59 -12.66 24.12
CA LEU A 191 8.59 -11.66 24.52
C LEU A 191 7.88 -11.01 23.32
N THR A 192 8.60 -10.76 22.24
CA THR A 192 8.02 -10.22 20.99
C THR A 192 6.97 -11.17 20.42
N HIS A 193 7.27 -12.47 20.37
CA HIS A 193 6.31 -13.47 19.91
C HIS A 193 5.16 -13.70 20.92
N LEU A 194 5.47 -13.71 22.22
CA LEU A 194 4.52 -13.96 23.30
C LEU A 194 3.44 -12.87 23.39
N THR A 195 3.82 -11.61 23.10
CA THR A 195 2.93 -10.44 23.19
C THR A 195 2.10 -10.22 21.95
N ARG A 196 2.30 -10.99 20.87
CA ARG A 196 1.45 -10.89 19.67
C ARG A 196 0.02 -11.28 20.01
N GLU A 197 -0.93 -10.37 19.80
CA GLU A 197 -2.38 -10.59 19.99
C GLU A 197 -2.79 -11.05 21.42
N ALA A 198 -1.90 -10.92 22.43
CA ALA A 198 -2.12 -11.35 23.80
C ALA A 198 -2.28 -10.15 24.75
N GLU A 199 -3.45 -9.52 24.74
CA GLU A 199 -3.72 -8.26 25.46
C GLU A 199 -3.40 -8.32 26.96
N GLU A 200 -3.76 -9.41 27.65
CA GLU A 200 -3.51 -9.58 29.07
C GLU A 200 -2.00 -9.67 29.37
N ILE A 201 -1.25 -10.40 28.56
CA ILE A 201 0.22 -10.48 28.67
C ILE A 201 0.84 -9.11 28.43
N GLN A 202 0.38 -8.39 27.39
CA GLN A 202 0.87 -7.04 27.09
C GLN A 202 0.72 -6.10 28.29
N LYS A 203 -0.42 -6.11 28.97
CA LYS A 203 -0.67 -5.29 30.15
C LYS A 203 0.29 -5.61 31.30
N ILE A 204 0.52 -6.91 31.57
CA ILE A 204 1.42 -7.34 32.64
C ILE A 204 2.87 -6.99 32.29
N VAL A 205 3.31 -7.26 31.06
CA VAL A 205 4.65 -6.93 30.56
C VAL A 205 4.93 -5.43 30.71
N VAL A 206 3.97 -4.58 30.37
CA VAL A 206 4.09 -3.13 30.54
C VAL A 206 4.13 -2.73 32.00
N PHE A 207 3.31 -3.37 32.86
CA PHE A 207 3.32 -3.14 34.31
C PHE A 207 4.67 -3.51 34.96
N GLU A 208 5.34 -4.56 34.46
CA GLU A 208 6.68 -5.00 34.89
C GLU A 208 7.83 -4.10 34.35
N GLY A 209 7.51 -2.91 33.80
CA GLY A 209 8.50 -1.92 33.42
C GLY A 209 9.13 -2.17 32.04
N ALA A 210 8.41 -2.78 31.09
CA ALA A 210 8.95 -3.07 29.76
C ALA A 210 9.46 -1.83 29.01
N PHE A 211 8.79 -0.69 29.13
CA PHE A 211 9.17 0.52 28.41
C PHE A 211 10.57 1.01 28.81
N GLU A 212 10.88 1.02 30.09
CA GLU A 212 12.19 1.44 30.60
C GLU A 212 13.31 0.52 30.06
N LYS A 213 13.09 -0.80 30.16
CA LYS A 213 14.05 -1.81 29.71
C LYS A 213 14.27 -1.71 28.19
N ILE A 214 13.19 -1.64 27.40
CA ILE A 214 13.26 -1.52 25.94
C ILE A 214 14.03 -0.27 25.51
N PHE A 215 13.69 0.90 26.06
CA PHE A 215 14.37 2.14 25.68
C PHE A 215 15.82 2.20 26.19
N SER A 216 16.17 1.52 27.28
CA SER A 216 17.56 1.36 27.72
C SER A 216 18.36 0.57 26.70
N ILE A 217 17.84 -0.58 26.28
CA ILE A 217 18.47 -1.43 25.25
C ILE A 217 18.64 -0.65 23.95
N ILE A 218 17.58 0.01 23.44
CA ILE A 218 17.67 0.80 22.20
C ILE A 218 18.75 1.89 22.30
N LYS A 219 18.87 2.54 23.48
CA LYS A 219 19.86 3.59 23.67
C LYS A 219 21.28 3.02 23.73
N GLU A 220 21.48 1.88 24.39
CA GLU A 220 22.76 1.18 24.50
C GLU A 220 23.25 0.67 23.13
N GLU A 221 22.33 0.15 22.33
CA GLU A 221 22.57 -0.34 20.97
C GLU A 221 22.73 0.78 19.91
N GLY A 222 22.70 2.05 20.29
CA GLY A 222 22.98 3.18 19.40
C GLY A 222 21.75 3.83 18.73
N GLY A 223 20.53 3.48 19.15
CA GLY A 223 19.30 4.05 18.61
C GLY A 223 19.00 3.58 17.17
N SER A 224 18.67 4.50 16.25
CA SER A 224 18.39 4.10 14.85
C SER A 224 19.58 3.48 14.11
N ASP A 225 20.81 3.73 14.56
CA ASP A 225 22.04 3.18 13.96
C ASP A 225 22.38 1.77 14.47
N GLY A 226 21.62 1.23 15.44
CA GLY A 226 21.81 -0.11 15.99
C GLY A 226 21.36 -1.24 15.08
N ASP A 227 21.75 -2.45 15.46
CA ASP A 227 21.50 -3.69 14.71
C ASP A 227 20.06 -4.23 14.88
N VAL A 228 19.87 -5.50 14.53
CA VAL A 228 18.60 -6.24 14.60
C VAL A 228 17.96 -6.19 15.98
N VAL A 229 18.76 -6.10 17.05
CA VAL A 229 18.25 -5.98 18.44
C VAL A 229 17.35 -4.75 18.63
N VAL A 230 17.71 -3.63 17.99
CA VAL A 230 16.84 -2.42 18.01
C VAL A 230 15.53 -2.66 17.26
N GLN A 231 15.59 -3.39 16.16
CA GLN A 231 14.38 -3.79 15.43
C GLN A 231 13.46 -4.66 16.32
N ASP A 232 14.00 -5.67 16.98
CA ASP A 232 13.25 -6.56 17.87
C ASP A 232 12.64 -5.76 19.05
N CYS A 233 13.40 -4.83 19.63
CA CYS A 233 12.91 -3.90 20.65
C CYS A 233 11.72 -3.06 20.17
N LEU A 234 11.82 -2.52 18.95
CA LEU A 234 10.74 -1.72 18.36
C LEU A 234 9.53 -2.59 18.00
N GLU A 235 9.74 -3.84 17.56
CA GLU A 235 8.64 -4.77 17.30
C GLU A 235 7.91 -5.13 18.60
N LEU A 236 8.63 -5.41 19.69
CA LEU A 236 8.03 -5.61 21.00
C LEU A 236 7.24 -4.38 21.44
N LEU A 237 7.84 -3.18 21.33
CA LEU A 237 7.18 -1.92 21.67
C LEU A 237 5.89 -1.72 20.85
N ASN A 238 5.94 -2.03 19.56
CA ASN A 238 4.79 -1.95 18.66
C ASN A 238 3.68 -2.94 19.08
N ASN A 239 4.02 -4.16 19.49
CA ASN A 239 3.04 -5.10 20.01
C ASN A 239 2.37 -4.59 21.29
N LEU A 240 3.14 -3.99 22.20
CA LEU A 240 2.63 -3.45 23.45
C LEU A 240 1.73 -2.23 23.29
N LEU A 241 1.95 -1.42 22.23
CA LEU A 241 1.19 -0.18 21.98
C LEU A 241 0.07 -0.35 20.95
N ARG A 242 0.12 -1.42 20.14
CA ARG A 242 -0.88 -1.70 19.12
C ARG A 242 -2.23 -1.91 19.78
N SER A 243 -3.20 -1.14 19.34
CA SER A 243 -4.60 -1.26 19.79
C SER A 243 -4.83 -1.11 21.31
N SER A 244 -3.86 -0.65 22.10
CA SER A 244 -3.96 -0.49 23.54
C SER A 244 -3.82 0.96 23.98
N SER A 245 -4.94 1.67 24.14
CA SER A 245 -4.94 3.06 24.64
C SER A 245 -4.39 3.16 26.07
N SER A 246 -4.62 2.15 26.91
CA SER A 246 -4.13 2.12 28.28
C SER A 246 -2.59 2.09 28.34
N ASN A 247 -1.95 1.25 27.53
CA ASN A 247 -0.49 1.19 27.47
C ASN A 247 0.11 2.48 26.89
N GLN A 248 -0.56 3.09 25.89
CA GLN A 248 -0.14 4.38 25.37
C GLN A 248 -0.24 5.51 26.41
N ILE A 249 -1.30 5.50 27.23
CA ILE A 249 -1.45 6.46 28.31
C ILE A 249 -0.34 6.24 29.35
N LEU A 250 -0.10 4.99 29.74
CA LEU A 250 0.94 4.68 30.72
C LEU A 250 2.32 5.13 30.19
N LEU A 251 2.68 4.84 28.95
CA LEU A 251 3.92 5.32 28.35
C LEU A 251 4.02 6.86 28.41
N ARG A 252 2.95 7.58 28.05
CA ARG A 252 2.93 9.04 28.04
C ARG A 252 3.12 9.61 29.46
N GLU A 253 2.50 9.01 30.46
CA GLU A 253 2.50 9.53 31.85
C GLU A 253 3.77 9.14 32.62
N THR A 254 4.39 7.99 32.31
CA THR A 254 5.59 7.51 33.04
C THR A 254 6.88 8.00 32.42
N MET A 255 7.08 7.79 31.13
CA MET A 255 8.35 8.10 30.43
C MET A 255 8.24 9.29 29.47
N GLY A 256 7.03 9.64 29.05
CA GLY A 256 6.84 10.56 27.94
C GLY A 256 7.21 9.97 26.58
N PHE A 257 7.25 10.81 25.55
CA PHE A 257 7.53 10.38 24.17
C PHE A 257 8.94 10.77 23.68
N GLU A 258 9.77 11.39 24.52
CA GLU A 258 11.13 11.75 24.17
C GLU A 258 12.01 10.58 23.77
N PRO A 259 11.94 9.42 24.45
CA PRO A 259 12.76 8.26 24.07
C PRO A 259 12.51 7.83 22.62
N ILE A 260 11.24 7.67 22.22
CA ILE A 260 10.91 7.27 20.83
C ILE A 260 11.25 8.36 19.82
N ILE A 261 11.02 9.64 20.13
CA ILE A 261 11.39 10.77 19.28
C ILE A 261 12.91 10.83 19.09
N SER A 262 13.68 10.47 20.11
CA SER A 262 15.15 10.48 20.04
C SER A 262 15.72 9.50 19.03
N ILE A 263 14.99 8.43 18.68
CA ILE A 263 15.39 7.45 17.66
C ILE A 263 15.37 8.08 16.26
N LEU A 264 14.49 9.06 16.01
CA LEU A 264 14.42 9.77 14.74
C LEU A 264 15.55 10.79 14.54
N LYS A 265 16.36 11.08 15.58
CA LYS A 265 17.45 12.05 15.47
C LYS A 265 18.56 11.49 14.57
N LEU A 266 18.77 12.17 13.47
CA LEU A 266 19.91 11.89 12.60
C LEU A 266 21.18 12.40 13.27
N ARG A 267 22.20 11.56 13.35
CA ARG A 267 23.51 11.89 13.98
C ARG A 267 24.58 12.00 12.90
N GLY A 268 25.44 13.00 13.02
CA GLY A 268 26.59 13.22 12.13
C GLY A 268 26.30 14.19 10.98
N ILE A 269 27.34 14.54 10.23
CA ILE A 269 27.31 15.49 9.12
C ILE A 269 26.91 14.78 7.82
N THR A 270 27.32 13.52 7.66
CA THR A 270 26.96 12.66 6.52
C THR A 270 26.02 11.56 6.99
N TYR A 271 24.76 11.64 6.59
CA TYR A 271 23.75 10.64 6.93
C TYR A 271 23.86 9.44 5.98
N LYS A 272 24.41 8.32 6.45
CA LYS A 272 24.35 7.06 5.73
C LYS A 272 23.11 6.27 6.17
N PHE A 273 22.23 5.96 5.24
CA PHE A 273 21.07 5.12 5.48
C PHE A 273 21.40 3.68 5.12
N THR A 274 21.84 2.90 6.10
CA THR A 274 21.98 1.44 5.96
C THR A 274 20.59 0.80 5.87
N GLN A 275 20.51 -0.44 5.39
CA GLN A 275 19.27 -1.20 5.36
C GLN A 275 18.69 -1.34 6.78
N GLN A 276 19.52 -1.70 7.77
CA GLN A 276 19.07 -1.85 9.16
C GLN A 276 18.55 -0.53 9.74
N LYS A 277 19.27 0.56 9.52
CA LYS A 277 18.81 1.90 9.94
C LYS A 277 17.47 2.27 9.32
N THR A 278 17.27 1.92 8.06
CA THR A 278 15.99 2.16 7.37
C THR A 278 14.86 1.38 8.03
N VAL A 279 15.07 0.10 8.35
CA VAL A 279 14.10 -0.75 9.07
C VAL A 279 13.80 -0.17 10.45
N ASN A 280 14.83 0.20 11.21
CA ASN A 280 14.67 0.78 12.55
C ASN A 280 13.87 2.09 12.52
N LEU A 281 14.16 2.97 11.55
CA LEU A 281 13.40 4.22 11.38
C LEU A 281 11.95 3.97 10.98
N LEU A 282 11.69 3.02 10.09
CA LEU A 282 10.33 2.66 9.70
C LEU A 282 9.54 2.09 10.89
N SER A 283 10.14 1.20 11.68
CA SER A 283 9.52 0.65 12.90
C SER A 283 9.24 1.73 13.95
N ALA A 284 10.18 2.68 14.14
CA ALA A 284 9.98 3.82 15.04
C ALA A 284 8.87 4.78 14.54
N LEU A 285 8.79 5.03 13.24
CA LEU A 285 7.70 5.81 12.63
C LEU A 285 6.35 5.09 12.75
N GLU A 286 6.33 3.76 12.66
CA GLU A 286 5.13 2.95 12.92
C GLU A 286 4.67 3.11 14.37
N THR A 287 5.59 3.02 15.34
CA THR A 287 5.30 3.31 16.77
C THR A 287 4.67 4.69 16.93
N ILE A 288 5.27 5.72 16.33
CA ILE A 288 4.76 7.09 16.38
C ILE A 288 3.37 7.17 15.75
N ASN A 289 3.15 6.50 14.62
CA ASN A 289 1.85 6.49 13.97
C ASN A 289 0.77 5.84 14.86
N MET A 290 1.09 4.74 15.56
CA MET A 290 0.17 4.13 16.52
C MET A 290 -0.19 5.08 17.66
N LEU A 291 0.79 5.82 18.20
CA LEU A 291 0.55 6.85 19.22
C LEU A 291 -0.33 8.00 18.70
N ILE A 292 -0.11 8.42 17.45
CA ILE A 292 -0.93 9.44 16.77
C ILE A 292 -2.37 8.95 16.60
N MET A 293 -2.59 7.67 16.35
CA MET A 293 -3.93 7.08 16.14
C MET A 293 -4.70 6.84 17.45
N GLY A 294 -4.01 6.69 18.60
CA GLY A 294 -4.60 6.76 19.93
C GLY A 294 -5.17 5.45 20.49
N GLY A 295 -5.05 4.31 19.80
CA GLY A 295 -5.55 3.00 20.25
C GLY A 295 -6.55 2.38 19.29
N ALA A 296 -7.25 1.30 19.73
CA ALA A 296 -8.22 0.58 18.91
C ALA A 296 -9.48 1.40 18.60
N GLU A 297 -10.15 1.06 17.50
CA GLU A 297 -11.41 1.74 17.13
C GLU A 297 -12.55 1.48 18.13
N THR A 298 -12.48 0.36 18.83
CA THR A 298 -13.47 -0.07 19.84
C THR A 298 -13.27 0.60 21.19
N ASP A 299 -12.17 1.29 21.43
CA ASP A 299 -11.80 1.90 22.71
C ASP A 299 -12.61 3.18 22.98
N PRO A 300 -13.40 3.26 24.05
CA PRO A 300 -14.24 4.43 24.35
C PRO A 300 -13.41 5.70 24.65
N GLY A 301 -12.15 5.57 25.01
CA GLY A 301 -11.20 6.65 25.30
C GLY A 301 -10.33 7.08 24.13
N LYS A 302 -10.43 6.44 22.96
CA LYS A 302 -9.54 6.62 21.81
C LYS A 302 -9.37 8.08 21.38
N ASP A 303 -10.46 8.80 21.19
CA ASP A 303 -10.39 10.18 20.67
C ASP A 303 -9.73 11.13 21.63
N SER A 304 -9.98 10.96 22.95
CA SER A 304 -9.31 11.74 23.99
C SER A 304 -7.82 11.42 24.04
N ASN A 305 -7.45 10.14 23.99
CA ASN A 305 -6.05 9.71 24.00
C ASN A 305 -5.32 10.18 22.74
N LYS A 306 -5.95 10.05 21.56
CA LYS A 306 -5.47 10.56 20.28
C LYS A 306 -5.15 12.07 20.35
N LEU A 307 -6.06 12.87 20.89
CA LEU A 307 -5.87 14.31 21.03
C LEU A 307 -4.73 14.64 21.99
N ALA A 308 -4.66 13.97 23.13
CA ALA A 308 -3.60 14.14 24.12
C ALA A 308 -2.23 13.76 23.56
N ASN A 309 -2.12 12.58 22.94
CA ASN A 309 -0.88 12.11 22.34
C ASN A 309 -0.36 13.08 21.27
N ARG A 310 -1.21 13.51 20.34
CA ARG A 310 -0.85 14.47 19.27
C ARG A 310 -0.36 15.79 19.83
N THR A 311 -1.00 16.28 20.89
CA THR A 311 -0.60 17.51 21.57
C THR A 311 0.78 17.37 22.20
N VAL A 312 1.01 16.31 22.96
CA VAL A 312 2.30 16.05 23.62
C VAL A 312 3.41 15.82 22.60
N LEU A 313 3.17 15.03 21.55
CA LEU A 313 4.16 14.75 20.49
C LEU A 313 4.66 16.06 19.82
N VAL A 314 3.76 16.98 19.51
CA VAL A 314 4.15 18.28 18.91
C VAL A 314 4.88 19.16 19.93
N GLN A 315 4.46 19.20 21.20
CA GLN A 315 5.18 19.89 22.28
C GLN A 315 6.61 19.40 22.44
N LYS A 316 6.83 18.09 22.23
CA LYS A 316 8.16 17.44 22.30
C LYS A 316 8.94 17.53 20.98
N LYS A 317 8.55 18.44 20.09
CA LYS A 317 9.22 18.75 18.82
C LYS A 317 9.24 17.59 17.80
N LEU A 318 8.29 16.64 17.87
CA LEU A 318 8.20 15.57 16.88
C LEU A 318 8.11 16.14 15.46
N LEU A 319 7.29 17.19 15.26
CA LEU A 319 7.12 17.79 13.94
C LEU A 319 8.44 18.27 13.33
N ASP A 320 9.38 18.79 14.15
CA ASP A 320 10.69 19.23 13.68
C ASP A 320 11.53 18.06 13.16
N HIS A 321 11.53 16.94 13.89
CA HIS A 321 12.25 15.73 13.47
C HIS A 321 11.61 15.08 12.23
N LEU A 322 10.29 15.09 12.12
CA LEU A 322 9.61 14.60 10.93
C LEU A 322 9.92 15.48 9.71
N LEU A 323 9.91 16.80 9.83
CA LEU A 323 10.27 17.71 8.74
C LEU A 323 11.74 17.56 8.33
N MET A 324 12.65 17.41 9.29
CA MET A 324 14.06 17.13 8.99
C MET A 324 14.19 15.83 8.20
N LEU A 325 13.51 14.77 8.62
CA LEU A 325 13.61 13.44 7.99
C LEU A 325 12.91 13.38 6.62
N GLY A 326 11.76 14.01 6.47
CA GLY A 326 10.94 13.95 5.25
C GLY A 326 11.30 15.01 4.20
N VAL A 327 11.81 16.17 4.62
CA VAL A 327 12.03 17.33 3.75
C VAL A 327 13.51 17.66 3.59
N GLU A 328 14.22 17.86 4.70
CA GLU A 328 15.63 18.31 4.65
C GLU A 328 16.58 17.16 4.28
N SER A 329 16.25 15.91 4.63
CA SER A 329 17.09 14.75 4.32
C SER A 329 16.77 14.19 2.93
N GLN A 330 17.35 14.79 1.89
CA GLN A 330 17.16 14.34 0.49
C GLN A 330 17.64 12.90 0.24
N TRP A 331 18.57 12.40 1.04
CA TRP A 331 19.12 11.06 0.95
C TRP A 331 18.35 9.99 1.72
N ALA A 332 17.30 10.37 2.45
CA ALA A 332 16.46 9.40 3.15
C ALA A 332 15.72 8.51 2.13
N PRO A 333 15.65 7.19 2.37
CA PRO A 333 14.89 6.28 1.50
C PRO A 333 13.45 6.73 1.32
N VAL A 334 12.90 6.53 0.12
CA VAL A 334 11.53 6.96 -0.22
C VAL A 334 10.50 6.41 0.77
N ALA A 335 10.64 5.15 1.19
CA ALA A 335 9.74 4.54 2.18
C ALA A 335 9.71 5.30 3.51
N VAL A 336 10.87 5.74 4.01
CA VAL A 336 10.99 6.53 5.23
C VAL A 336 10.33 7.90 5.04
N ARG A 337 10.57 8.56 3.92
CA ARG A 337 9.95 9.87 3.61
C ARG A 337 8.44 9.76 3.49
N CYS A 338 7.94 8.72 2.80
CA CYS A 338 6.50 8.44 2.68
C CYS A 338 5.84 8.24 4.06
N MET A 339 6.44 7.41 4.92
CA MET A 339 5.91 7.17 6.26
C MET A 339 5.96 8.45 7.12
N THR A 340 7.00 9.26 6.94
CA THR A 340 7.16 10.56 7.61
C THR A 340 6.05 11.54 7.20
N PHE A 341 5.76 11.70 5.90
CA PHE A 341 4.66 12.54 5.43
C PHE A 341 3.30 12.04 5.92
N LYS A 342 3.10 10.72 5.96
CA LYS A 342 1.90 10.14 6.55
C LYS A 342 1.77 10.52 8.04
N CYS A 343 2.84 10.41 8.83
CA CYS A 343 2.85 10.82 10.23
C CYS A 343 2.56 12.33 10.39
N ILE A 344 3.12 13.20 9.54
CA ILE A 344 2.82 14.64 9.54
C ILE A 344 1.33 14.86 9.27
N GLY A 345 0.79 14.26 8.22
CA GLY A 345 -0.64 14.34 7.88
C GLY A 345 -1.54 13.89 9.02
N ASP A 346 -1.27 12.71 9.59
CA ASP A 346 -2.04 12.16 10.71
C ASP A 346 -1.92 13.00 11.98
N LEU A 347 -0.77 13.62 12.22
CA LEU A 347 -0.51 14.50 13.37
C LEU A 347 -1.36 15.77 13.35
N ILE A 348 -1.62 16.33 12.17
CA ILE A 348 -2.39 17.56 11.98
C ILE A 348 -3.87 17.31 11.67
N ALA A 349 -4.24 16.10 11.22
CA ALA A 349 -5.60 15.76 10.80
C ALA A 349 -6.62 16.03 11.91
N GLY A 350 -7.55 16.97 11.70
CA GLY A 350 -8.57 17.35 12.68
C GLY A 350 -8.03 18.02 13.95
N HIS A 351 -6.75 18.47 13.97
CA HIS A 351 -6.14 19.14 15.13
C HIS A 351 -5.73 20.57 14.78
N PRO A 352 -6.58 21.59 15.06
CA PRO A 352 -6.33 22.98 14.63
C PRO A 352 -4.97 23.54 15.07
N LYS A 353 -4.61 23.37 16.35
CA LYS A 353 -3.33 23.89 16.89
C LYS A 353 -2.10 23.30 16.18
N ASN A 354 -2.11 22.01 15.88
CA ASN A 354 -0.99 21.37 15.18
C ASN A 354 -0.91 21.84 13.72
N ARG A 355 -2.07 22.11 13.08
CA ARG A 355 -2.11 22.71 11.73
C ARG A 355 -1.52 24.11 11.71
N ASP A 356 -1.86 24.95 12.71
CA ASP A 356 -1.33 26.30 12.82
C ASP A 356 0.19 26.28 13.03
N ILE A 357 0.69 25.33 13.83
CA ILE A 357 2.13 25.14 14.03
C ILE A 357 2.81 24.75 12.71
N LEU A 358 2.26 23.80 11.94
CA LEU A 358 2.81 23.44 10.63
C LEU A 358 2.75 24.64 9.65
N GLY A 359 1.63 25.37 9.62
CA GLY A 359 1.43 26.52 8.74
C GLY A 359 2.40 27.68 8.99
N SER A 360 2.88 27.83 10.23
CA SER A 360 3.87 28.83 10.64
C SER A 360 5.30 28.32 10.65
N LYS A 361 5.52 27.01 10.39
CA LYS A 361 6.85 26.42 10.47
C LYS A 361 7.71 26.82 9.28
N VAL A 362 8.96 27.17 9.58
CA VAL A 362 9.99 27.48 8.59
C VAL A 362 11.16 26.52 8.73
N LEU A 363 11.81 26.20 7.60
CA LEU A 363 12.95 25.30 7.48
C LEU A 363 14.15 26.05 6.90
N GLY A 364 15.36 25.53 7.10
CA GLY A 364 16.61 26.10 6.60
C GLY A 364 17.33 26.98 7.62
N GLU A 365 18.60 27.29 7.30
CA GLU A 365 19.49 28.10 8.15
C GLU A 365 19.70 29.51 7.59
N ASP A 366 19.85 30.46 8.48
CA ASP A 366 20.14 31.91 8.39
C ASP A 366 19.86 32.73 7.10
N ARG A 367 20.12 32.18 5.91
CA ARG A 367 19.92 32.90 4.62
C ARG A 367 18.97 32.24 3.66
N GLN A 368 18.56 31.00 3.95
CA GLN A 368 17.69 30.21 3.08
C GLN A 368 16.47 29.66 3.87
N VAL A 369 15.78 30.56 4.58
CA VAL A 369 14.62 30.18 5.37
C VAL A 369 13.39 30.10 4.46
N GLU A 370 12.76 28.92 4.39
CA GLU A 370 11.57 28.68 3.58
C GLU A 370 10.41 28.12 4.45
N PRO A 371 9.15 28.50 4.21
CA PRO A 371 8.01 27.87 4.85
C PRO A 371 7.97 26.37 4.57
N ALA A 372 7.73 25.55 5.61
CA ALA A 372 7.71 24.09 5.47
C ALA A 372 6.74 23.59 4.39
N LEU A 373 5.58 24.25 4.23
CA LEU A 373 4.62 23.93 3.18
C LEU A 373 5.18 24.17 1.77
N ASN A 374 6.03 25.17 1.57
CA ASN A 374 6.69 25.42 0.30
C ASN A 374 7.67 24.30 -0.05
N SER A 375 8.47 23.88 0.93
CA SER A 375 9.44 22.79 0.74
C SER A 375 8.71 21.46 0.44
N ILE A 376 7.59 21.17 1.11
CA ILE A 376 6.77 19.98 0.81
C ILE A 376 6.17 20.09 -0.61
N LEU A 377 5.69 21.27 -1.01
CA LEU A 377 5.19 21.49 -2.39
C LEU A 377 6.30 21.27 -3.42
N ARG A 378 7.50 21.73 -3.16
CA ARG A 378 8.66 21.49 -4.04
C ARG A 378 8.93 20.03 -4.24
N ILE A 379 8.92 19.22 -3.16
CA ILE A 379 9.04 17.76 -3.24
C ILE A 379 7.95 17.16 -4.12
N ILE A 380 6.69 17.55 -3.93
CA ILE A 380 5.57 17.07 -4.75
C ILE A 380 5.79 17.33 -6.24
N LEU A 381 6.27 18.52 -6.58
CA LEU A 381 6.47 18.92 -7.97
C LEU A 381 7.69 18.26 -8.62
N GLN A 382 8.72 17.91 -7.83
CA GLN A 382 9.99 17.39 -8.34
C GLN A 382 10.17 15.87 -8.19
N THR A 383 9.45 15.22 -7.29
CA THR A 383 9.64 13.76 -7.05
C THR A 383 9.32 12.93 -8.29
N SER A 384 10.11 11.88 -8.53
CA SER A 384 9.79 10.84 -9.51
C SER A 384 8.92 9.72 -8.92
N SER A 385 8.81 9.64 -7.60
CA SER A 385 8.06 8.58 -6.90
C SER A 385 6.58 8.94 -6.76
N ILE A 386 5.72 8.11 -7.31
CA ILE A 386 4.27 8.21 -7.14
C ILE A 386 3.88 8.05 -5.67
N GLN A 387 4.52 7.14 -4.94
CA GLN A 387 4.23 6.90 -3.52
C GLN A 387 4.56 8.13 -2.68
N GLU A 388 5.69 8.77 -2.95
CA GLU A 388 6.07 9.99 -2.26
C GLU A 388 5.13 11.16 -2.59
N PHE A 389 4.73 11.31 -3.84
CA PHE A 389 3.70 12.26 -4.23
C PHE A 389 2.41 12.08 -3.42
N VAL A 390 1.88 10.84 -3.36
CA VAL A 390 0.64 10.53 -2.63
C VAL A 390 0.78 10.83 -1.13
N ALA A 391 1.92 10.48 -0.54
CA ALA A 391 2.17 10.72 0.88
C ALA A 391 2.29 12.22 1.21
N ALA A 392 2.95 12.99 0.36
CA ALA A 392 3.09 14.44 0.54
C ALA A 392 1.77 15.19 0.22
N ASP A 393 1.00 14.74 -0.80
CA ASP A 393 -0.35 15.25 -1.11
C ASP A 393 -1.29 15.11 0.10
N TYR A 394 -1.17 14.00 0.84
CA TYR A 394 -1.94 13.75 2.06
C TYR A 394 -1.72 14.83 3.13
N VAL A 395 -0.52 15.39 3.22
CA VAL A 395 -0.25 16.52 4.15
C VAL A 395 -1.09 17.73 3.77
N PHE A 396 -1.14 18.11 2.49
CA PHE A 396 -1.97 19.25 2.04
C PHE A 396 -3.46 18.97 2.18
N LYS A 397 -3.89 17.75 1.89
CA LYS A 397 -5.27 17.34 2.12
C LYS A 397 -5.69 17.58 3.57
N THR A 398 -4.92 17.06 4.53
CA THR A 398 -5.23 17.18 5.96
C THR A 398 -5.05 18.61 6.49
N PHE A 399 -4.10 19.37 5.92
CA PHE A 399 -3.91 20.79 6.23
C PHE A 399 -5.11 21.63 5.78
N CYS A 400 -5.63 21.41 4.57
CA CYS A 400 -6.74 22.18 4.00
C CYS A 400 -8.11 21.73 4.53
N GLU A 401 -8.24 20.49 5.03
CA GLU A 401 -9.52 19.94 5.46
C GLU A 401 -10.13 20.75 6.63
N LYS A 402 -11.31 21.33 6.41
CA LYS A 402 -12.01 22.20 7.39
C LYS A 402 -11.11 23.33 7.94
N ASN A 403 -10.24 23.88 7.10
CA ASN A 403 -9.29 24.94 7.44
C ASN A 403 -9.37 26.08 6.40
N SER A 404 -10.47 26.81 6.43
CA SER A 404 -10.71 27.92 5.47
C SER A 404 -9.67 29.06 5.57
N GLU A 405 -9.10 29.29 6.75
CA GLU A 405 -8.04 30.30 6.96
C GLU A 405 -6.73 29.83 6.30
N GLY A 406 -6.31 28.60 6.54
CA GLY A 406 -5.12 28.01 5.90
C GLY A 406 -5.25 27.96 4.38
N GLN A 407 -6.41 27.55 3.85
CA GLN A 407 -6.68 27.60 2.42
C GLN A 407 -6.59 29.03 1.86
N THR A 408 -7.16 30.01 2.57
CA THR A 408 -7.13 31.42 2.15
C THR A 408 -5.70 31.98 2.22
N MET A 409 -4.92 31.62 3.22
CA MET A 409 -3.50 31.94 3.33
C MET A 409 -2.74 31.44 2.09
N LEU A 410 -2.86 30.14 1.76
CA LEU A 410 -2.21 29.56 0.59
C LEU A 410 -2.70 30.22 -0.71
N ALA A 411 -4.00 30.38 -0.87
CA ALA A 411 -4.58 31.04 -2.04
C ALA A 411 -4.16 32.53 -2.14
N SER A 412 -3.86 33.22 -1.03
CA SER A 412 -3.42 34.60 -1.06
C SER A 412 -2.13 34.83 -1.83
N THR A 413 -1.30 33.82 -1.90
CA THR A 413 0.00 33.81 -2.61
C THR A 413 -0.09 33.42 -4.08
N LEU A 414 -1.28 33.08 -4.60
CA LEU A 414 -1.51 32.78 -6.02
C LEU A 414 -1.41 34.09 -6.84
N ILE A 415 -0.21 34.47 -7.20
CA ILE A 415 0.12 35.63 -8.00
C ILE A 415 0.93 35.15 -9.21
N PRO A 416 0.43 35.39 -10.45
CA PRO A 416 1.19 35.05 -11.64
C PRO A 416 2.52 35.80 -11.65
N GLN A 417 3.61 35.10 -11.85
CA GLN A 417 4.92 35.67 -12.09
C GLN A 417 5.13 35.83 -13.61
N PRO A 418 5.74 36.92 -14.10
CA PRO A 418 6.14 36.99 -15.50
C PRO A 418 7.12 35.85 -15.81
N HIS A 419 7.05 35.30 -17.03
CA HIS A 419 7.97 34.23 -17.44
C HIS A 419 9.43 34.69 -17.25
N PRO A 420 10.28 33.87 -16.59
CA PRO A 420 11.70 34.17 -16.52
C PRO A 420 12.23 34.28 -17.96
N THR A 421 12.80 35.41 -18.27
CA THR A 421 13.57 35.58 -19.51
C THR A 421 14.81 34.69 -19.40
N ALA A 422 15.25 34.06 -20.50
CA ALA A 422 16.34 33.07 -20.58
C ALA A 422 17.72 33.54 -20.06
N ARG A 423 17.76 34.57 -19.20
CA ARG A 423 18.96 35.18 -18.62
C ARG A 423 19.01 35.22 -17.10
N ASP A 424 17.98 34.74 -16.42
CA ASP A 424 17.97 34.75 -14.96
C ASP A 424 18.48 33.42 -14.42
N PRO A 425 19.52 33.41 -13.57
CA PRO A 425 20.12 32.19 -13.06
C PRO A 425 19.16 31.44 -12.12
N ILE A 426 19.43 30.14 -11.94
CA ILE A 426 18.72 29.14 -11.13
C ILE A 426 18.51 29.54 -9.64
N GLU A 427 19.12 30.64 -9.17
CA GLU A 427 19.03 31.14 -7.80
C GLU A 427 17.64 31.66 -7.37
N ASP A 428 16.70 31.90 -8.29
CA ASP A 428 15.38 32.47 -7.98
C ASP A 428 14.36 31.47 -7.42
N ASP A 429 14.62 30.15 -7.47
CA ASP A 429 13.65 29.13 -7.03
C ASP A 429 13.46 29.07 -5.49
N VAL A 430 14.44 29.49 -4.72
CA VAL A 430 14.43 29.41 -3.24
C VAL A 430 13.49 30.44 -2.61
N HIS A 431 13.19 31.53 -3.29
CA HIS A 431 12.38 32.64 -2.77
C HIS A 431 10.95 32.68 -3.32
N MET A 432 10.52 31.68 -4.07
CA MET A 432 9.17 31.66 -4.63
C MET A 432 8.12 31.45 -3.53
N SER A 433 7.02 32.23 -3.62
CA SER A 433 5.85 31.96 -2.77
C SER A 433 5.19 30.61 -3.12
N PHE A 434 4.46 30.02 -2.16
CA PHE A 434 3.67 28.82 -2.39
C PHE A 434 2.82 28.90 -3.66
N GLY A 435 2.06 29.99 -3.80
CA GLY A 435 1.17 30.17 -4.94
C GLY A 435 1.89 30.36 -6.27
N SER A 436 3.04 31.07 -6.29
CA SER A 436 3.83 31.23 -7.51
C SER A 436 4.43 29.88 -7.95
N MET A 437 4.93 29.08 -7.02
CA MET A 437 5.45 27.73 -7.29
C MET A 437 4.33 26.80 -7.80
N LEU A 438 3.16 26.85 -7.18
CA LEU A 438 2.00 26.06 -7.62
C LEU A 438 1.56 26.46 -9.04
N LEU A 439 1.48 27.76 -9.34
CA LEU A 439 1.14 28.24 -10.67
C LEU A 439 2.18 27.84 -11.72
N ARG A 440 3.48 27.87 -11.37
CA ARG A 440 4.55 27.40 -12.25
C ARG A 440 4.37 25.91 -12.54
N GLY A 441 4.10 25.08 -11.52
CA GLY A 441 3.78 23.66 -11.73
C GLY A 441 2.55 23.44 -12.60
N LEU A 442 1.49 24.24 -12.46
CA LEU A 442 0.32 24.18 -13.33
C LEU A 442 0.61 24.58 -14.78
N CYS A 443 1.66 25.38 -15.01
CA CYS A 443 2.05 25.82 -16.37
C CYS A 443 3.10 24.92 -17.02
N SER A 444 3.71 23.96 -16.34
CA SER A 444 4.78 23.10 -16.86
C SER A 444 4.36 22.29 -18.08
N GLY A 445 3.08 21.98 -18.21
CA GLY A 445 2.53 21.25 -19.36
C GLY A 445 2.65 21.99 -20.71
N GLU A 446 2.96 23.28 -20.74
CA GLU A 446 3.13 24.05 -21.98
C GLU A 446 4.59 24.20 -22.40
N ALA A 447 5.48 24.49 -21.45
CA ALA A 447 6.88 24.76 -21.74
C ALA A 447 7.65 23.47 -22.07
N ASP A 448 7.43 22.43 -21.27
CA ASP A 448 8.21 21.19 -21.30
C ASP A 448 7.36 19.95 -21.67
N GLY A 449 6.05 20.11 -21.87
CA GLY A 449 5.11 19.00 -22.10
C GLY A 449 4.90 18.12 -20.85
N ASP A 450 5.35 18.57 -19.67
CA ASP A 450 5.29 17.83 -18.42
C ASP A 450 3.90 17.94 -17.78
N LEU A 451 2.99 17.09 -18.25
CA LEU A 451 1.64 16.98 -17.70
C LEU A 451 1.62 16.32 -16.31
N GLU A 452 2.66 15.62 -15.93
CA GLU A 452 2.74 14.94 -14.64
C GLU A 452 2.91 15.96 -13.50
N THR A 453 3.85 16.90 -13.63
CA THR A 453 4.01 18.01 -12.69
C THR A 453 2.75 18.89 -12.64
N CYS A 454 2.13 19.14 -13.81
CA CYS A 454 0.84 19.84 -13.86
C CYS A 454 -0.27 19.10 -13.10
N CYS A 455 -0.34 17.78 -13.25
CA CYS A 455 -1.30 16.93 -12.53
C CYS A 455 -1.10 16.96 -11.02
N ARG A 456 0.15 16.89 -10.55
CA ARG A 456 0.50 16.99 -9.13
C ARG A 456 0.11 18.36 -8.55
N ALA A 457 0.41 19.43 -9.27
CA ALA A 457 -0.01 20.78 -8.92
C ALA A 457 -1.55 20.91 -8.91
N ALA A 458 -2.25 20.29 -9.84
CA ALA A 458 -3.71 20.27 -9.89
C ALA A 458 -4.32 19.55 -8.68
N SER A 459 -3.69 18.47 -8.20
CA SER A 459 -4.13 17.78 -6.96
C SER A 459 -4.06 18.73 -5.76
N ILE A 460 -2.95 19.46 -5.60
CA ILE A 460 -2.80 20.42 -4.52
C ILE A 460 -3.82 21.58 -4.64
N LEU A 461 -4.01 22.11 -5.83
CA LEU A 461 -5.02 23.16 -6.05
C LEU A 461 -6.42 22.67 -5.67
N SER A 462 -6.74 21.39 -5.93
CA SER A 462 -8.03 20.81 -5.56
C SER A 462 -8.28 20.88 -4.04
N HIS A 463 -7.27 20.67 -3.20
CA HIS A 463 -7.38 20.83 -1.74
C HIS A 463 -7.54 22.29 -1.32
N VAL A 464 -6.86 23.21 -1.99
CA VAL A 464 -6.93 24.65 -1.69
C VAL A 464 -8.31 25.23 -2.00
N VAL A 465 -8.94 24.81 -3.11
CA VAL A 465 -10.27 25.32 -3.52
C VAL A 465 -11.45 24.58 -2.92
N LYS A 466 -11.23 23.40 -2.33
CA LYS A 466 -12.31 22.53 -1.83
C LYS A 466 -13.12 23.27 -0.74
N ASP A 467 -14.43 23.30 -0.91
CA ASP A 467 -15.41 23.86 0.03
C ASP A 467 -15.13 25.31 0.45
N ASN A 468 -14.35 26.08 -0.34
CA ASN A 468 -13.97 27.46 -0.04
C ASN A 468 -14.23 28.39 -1.25
N LEU A 469 -15.35 29.09 -1.18
CA LEU A 469 -15.80 29.99 -2.25
C LEU A 469 -14.78 31.10 -2.56
N ARG A 470 -14.16 31.68 -1.53
CA ARG A 470 -13.14 32.76 -1.70
C ARG A 470 -11.93 32.27 -2.47
N CYS A 471 -11.46 31.06 -2.19
CA CYS A 471 -10.35 30.43 -2.90
C CYS A 471 -10.73 30.11 -4.34
N LYS A 472 -11.95 29.58 -4.58
CA LYS A 472 -12.50 29.33 -5.92
C LYS A 472 -12.57 30.60 -6.76
N GLU A 473 -13.12 31.69 -6.21
CA GLU A 473 -13.20 33.00 -6.86
C GLU A 473 -11.81 33.56 -7.19
N LYS A 474 -10.87 33.46 -6.25
CA LYS A 474 -9.51 33.95 -6.45
C LYS A 474 -8.80 33.21 -7.55
N ALA A 475 -8.84 31.88 -7.52
CA ALA A 475 -8.25 31.03 -8.55
C ALA A 475 -8.88 31.27 -9.94
N LEU A 476 -10.20 31.50 -10.00
CA LEU A 476 -10.89 31.77 -11.26
C LEU A 476 -10.46 33.08 -11.93
N LYS A 477 -10.06 34.09 -11.14
CA LYS A 477 -9.59 35.41 -11.62
C LYS A 477 -8.15 35.40 -12.13
N ILE A 478 -7.43 34.30 -11.97
CA ILE A 478 -6.04 34.19 -12.43
C ILE A 478 -6.02 34.07 -13.93
N VAL A 479 -5.29 35.00 -14.55
CA VAL A 479 -5.02 35.00 -15.98
C VAL A 479 -3.53 34.74 -16.16
N LEU A 480 -3.20 33.76 -16.96
CA LEU A 480 -1.83 33.34 -17.25
C LEU A 480 -1.41 33.96 -18.59
N GLU A 481 -0.19 34.44 -18.66
CA GLU A 481 0.41 34.92 -19.91
C GLU A 481 0.67 33.74 -20.85
N SER A 482 0.65 34.03 -22.16
CA SER A 482 1.06 33.05 -23.16
C SER A 482 2.58 32.84 -23.10
N PRO A 483 3.09 31.60 -23.26
CA PRO A 483 4.54 31.30 -23.29
C PRO A 483 5.29 32.06 -24.41
N MET A 484 4.60 32.46 -25.47
CA MET A 484 5.12 33.32 -26.55
C MET A 484 4.30 34.60 -26.66
N PRO A 485 4.80 35.74 -26.16
CA PRO A 485 4.06 37.00 -26.20
C PRO A 485 3.63 37.46 -27.59
N SER A 486 4.26 36.95 -28.66
CA SER A 486 3.98 37.28 -30.04
C SER A 486 2.81 36.53 -30.69
N MET A 487 2.29 35.45 -30.04
CA MET A 487 1.32 34.55 -30.65
C MET A 487 0.11 34.19 -29.80
N GLY A 488 -0.02 34.64 -28.56
CA GLY A 488 -1.12 34.23 -27.69
C GLY A 488 -1.76 35.37 -26.89
N THR A 489 -3.07 35.30 -26.72
CA THR A 489 -3.81 36.11 -25.76
C THR A 489 -3.70 35.52 -24.39
N PRO A 490 -3.66 36.34 -23.28
CA PRO A 490 -3.73 35.84 -21.93
C PRO A 490 -4.96 34.95 -21.74
N GLU A 491 -4.76 33.79 -21.09
CA GLU A 491 -5.78 32.78 -20.91
C GLU A 491 -6.10 32.58 -19.43
N PRO A 492 -7.37 32.49 -19.01
CA PRO A 492 -7.75 32.16 -17.64
C PRO A 492 -7.20 30.80 -17.23
N LEU A 493 -6.69 30.68 -15.97
CA LEU A 493 -6.16 29.43 -15.42
C LEU A 493 -7.14 28.26 -15.58
N PHE A 494 -8.43 28.51 -15.34
CA PHE A 494 -9.47 27.49 -15.45
C PHE A 494 -9.56 26.91 -16.87
N GLN A 495 -9.57 27.75 -17.91
CA GLN A 495 -9.62 27.32 -19.30
C GLN A 495 -8.37 26.53 -19.70
N ARG A 496 -7.20 26.94 -19.19
CA ARG A 496 -5.95 26.21 -19.40
C ARG A 496 -6.00 24.79 -18.83
N ILE A 497 -6.54 24.59 -17.63
CA ILE A 497 -6.70 23.27 -17.00
C ILE A 497 -7.65 22.38 -17.84
N VAL A 498 -8.74 22.94 -18.36
CA VAL A 498 -9.64 22.21 -19.27
C VAL A 498 -8.92 21.81 -20.56
N ARG A 499 -8.05 22.64 -21.08
CA ARG A 499 -7.22 22.31 -22.24
C ARG A 499 -6.24 21.18 -21.97
N TYR A 500 -5.62 21.15 -20.77
CA TYR A 500 -4.74 20.03 -20.36
C TYR A 500 -5.47 18.70 -20.27
N LEU A 501 -6.74 18.69 -19.88
CA LEU A 501 -7.56 17.48 -19.92
C LEU A 501 -7.66 16.92 -21.34
N ALA A 502 -7.82 17.80 -22.35
CA ALA A 502 -7.85 17.38 -23.76
C ALA A 502 -6.48 16.91 -24.27
N VAL A 503 -5.39 17.58 -23.87
CA VAL A 503 -4.02 17.17 -24.23
C VAL A 503 -3.70 15.79 -23.64
N ALA A 504 -4.07 15.54 -22.39
CA ALA A 504 -3.87 14.25 -21.74
C ALA A 504 -4.60 13.09 -22.45
N SER A 505 -5.77 13.35 -23.06
CA SER A 505 -6.46 12.37 -23.94
C SER A 505 -5.65 12.04 -25.19
N SER A 506 -5.01 13.05 -25.81
CA SER A 506 -4.29 12.87 -27.07
C SER A 506 -2.97 12.11 -26.91
N MET A 507 -2.35 12.15 -25.74
CA MET A 507 -1.09 11.43 -25.46
C MET A 507 -1.25 9.92 -25.40
N LYS A 508 -2.42 9.41 -25.00
CA LYS A 508 -2.71 7.96 -24.95
C LYS A 508 -2.58 7.24 -26.30
N SER A 509 -2.56 7.96 -27.42
CA SER A 509 -2.54 7.36 -28.76
C SER A 509 -1.15 7.08 -29.32
N LYS A 510 -0.07 7.57 -28.71
CA LYS A 510 1.26 7.55 -29.34
C LYS A 510 2.25 6.50 -28.83
N ASP A 511 2.16 6.07 -27.55
CA ASP A 511 3.11 5.13 -26.97
C ASP A 511 2.41 4.06 -26.12
N LYS A 512 2.44 2.81 -26.59
CA LYS A 512 1.81 1.65 -25.90
C LYS A 512 2.55 1.16 -24.65
N SER A 513 3.81 1.54 -24.44
CA SER A 513 4.61 1.08 -23.31
C SER A 513 4.57 2.00 -22.07
N SER A 514 4.19 3.28 -22.24
CA SER A 514 4.10 4.26 -21.14
C SER A 514 2.66 4.55 -20.68
N THR A 515 1.68 3.80 -21.22
CA THR A 515 0.25 4.11 -21.03
C THR A 515 -0.28 3.75 -19.67
N LEU A 516 0.28 2.73 -18.98
CA LEU A 516 -0.16 2.36 -17.63
C LEU A 516 0.33 3.38 -16.58
N GLU A 517 1.58 3.79 -16.65
CA GLU A 517 2.19 4.69 -15.65
C GLU A 517 1.54 6.08 -15.57
N LYS A 518 0.91 6.55 -16.66
CA LYS A 518 0.29 7.90 -16.71
C LYS A 518 -1.23 7.87 -16.80
N SER A 519 -1.86 6.74 -16.54
CA SER A 519 -3.32 6.57 -16.67
C SER A 519 -4.16 7.33 -15.65
N TYR A 520 -3.53 8.02 -14.70
CA TYR A 520 -4.20 8.76 -13.60
C TYR A 520 -4.36 10.27 -13.84
N ILE A 521 -3.66 10.84 -14.82
CA ILE A 521 -3.59 12.30 -15.03
C ILE A 521 -4.97 12.90 -15.27
N GLN A 522 -5.76 12.31 -16.15
CA GLN A 522 -7.09 12.80 -16.49
C GLN A 522 -8.04 12.77 -15.30
N GLN A 523 -7.99 11.71 -14.49
CA GLN A 523 -8.85 11.56 -13.30
C GLN A 523 -8.55 12.63 -12.26
N ILE A 524 -7.28 12.99 -12.05
CA ILE A 524 -6.90 14.05 -11.10
C ILE A 524 -7.33 15.44 -11.63
N ILE A 525 -7.16 15.71 -12.92
CA ILE A 525 -7.64 16.96 -13.51
C ILE A 525 -9.17 17.05 -13.41
N LEU A 526 -9.88 15.97 -13.70
CA LEU A 526 -11.34 15.89 -13.51
C LEU A 526 -11.75 16.08 -12.06
N LYS A 527 -11.02 15.48 -11.09
CA LYS A 527 -11.24 15.72 -9.65
C LYS A 527 -11.15 17.21 -9.32
N LEU A 528 -10.12 17.90 -9.83
CA LEU A 528 -9.99 19.35 -9.62
C LEU A 528 -11.18 20.09 -10.23
N LEU A 529 -11.55 19.83 -11.48
CA LEU A 529 -12.64 20.52 -12.15
C LEU A 529 -13.97 20.31 -11.42
N VAL A 530 -14.33 19.06 -11.08
CA VAL A 530 -15.52 18.73 -10.28
C VAL A 530 -15.49 19.46 -8.92
N THR A 531 -14.36 19.44 -8.22
CA THR A 531 -14.24 20.13 -6.92
C THR A 531 -14.40 21.65 -7.07
N TRP A 532 -13.90 22.21 -8.16
CA TRP A 532 -13.95 23.66 -8.41
C TRP A 532 -15.33 24.13 -8.83
N THR A 533 -16.02 23.39 -9.71
CA THR A 533 -17.37 23.73 -10.22
C THR A 533 -18.47 23.44 -9.20
N ALA A 534 -18.26 22.53 -8.25
CA ALA A 534 -19.24 22.21 -7.21
C ALA A 534 -19.66 23.47 -6.45
N ASP A 535 -20.97 23.75 -6.45
CA ASP A 535 -21.59 24.94 -5.83
C ASP A 535 -20.93 26.28 -6.23
N PHE A 536 -20.47 26.38 -7.49
CA PHE A 536 -19.80 27.59 -7.97
C PHE A 536 -20.23 27.96 -9.41
N PRO A 537 -21.36 28.65 -9.57
CA PRO A 537 -21.93 29.04 -10.85
C PRO A 537 -20.98 29.80 -11.78
N ALA A 538 -20.07 30.62 -11.25
CA ALA A 538 -19.12 31.39 -12.06
C ALA A 538 -18.11 30.50 -12.80
N ALA A 539 -17.68 29.39 -12.20
CA ALA A 539 -16.81 28.43 -12.88
C ALA A 539 -17.59 27.67 -13.97
N VAL A 540 -18.83 27.29 -13.69
CA VAL A 540 -19.71 26.66 -14.69
C VAL A 540 -19.93 27.59 -15.91
N GLN A 541 -20.17 28.87 -15.67
CA GLN A 541 -20.30 29.84 -16.75
C GLN A 541 -19.00 29.95 -17.56
N CYS A 542 -17.85 30.07 -16.88
CA CYS A 542 -16.54 30.11 -17.54
C CYS A 542 -16.27 28.85 -18.38
N PHE A 543 -16.73 27.67 -17.91
CA PHE A 543 -16.64 26.41 -18.66
C PHE A 543 -17.52 26.45 -19.93
N LEU A 544 -18.76 26.91 -19.83
CA LEU A 544 -19.73 26.97 -20.91
C LEU A 544 -19.51 28.11 -21.89
N ASP A 545 -18.64 29.08 -21.58
CA ASP A 545 -18.28 30.15 -22.51
C ASP A 545 -17.60 29.64 -23.77
N SER A 546 -16.94 28.50 -23.69
CA SER A 546 -16.40 27.79 -24.86
C SER A 546 -17.24 26.56 -25.19
N ARG A 547 -17.90 26.58 -26.34
CA ARG A 547 -18.67 25.44 -26.85
C ARG A 547 -17.79 24.18 -27.06
N HIS A 548 -16.52 24.36 -27.30
CA HIS A 548 -15.58 23.24 -27.47
C HIS A 548 -15.44 22.41 -26.20
N HIS A 549 -15.52 23.01 -25.00
CA HIS A 549 -15.42 22.31 -23.73
C HIS A 549 -16.60 21.34 -23.55
N LEU A 550 -17.82 21.77 -23.84
CA LEU A 550 -19.02 20.93 -23.75
C LEU A 550 -18.94 19.76 -24.75
N THR A 551 -18.56 20.05 -26.00
CA THR A 551 -18.42 19.02 -27.05
C THR A 551 -17.37 17.98 -26.64
N TYR A 552 -16.22 18.45 -26.15
CA TYR A 552 -15.15 17.57 -25.70
C TYR A 552 -15.59 16.65 -24.52
N LEU A 553 -16.29 17.20 -23.52
CA LEU A 553 -16.80 16.37 -22.42
C LEU A 553 -17.80 15.31 -22.90
N LEU A 554 -18.70 15.69 -23.84
CA LEU A 554 -19.64 14.74 -24.43
C LEU A 554 -18.91 13.60 -25.17
N GLU A 555 -17.83 13.92 -25.89
CA GLU A 555 -16.98 12.93 -26.53
C GLU A 555 -16.28 12.04 -25.48
N LEU A 556 -15.73 12.62 -24.43
CA LEU A 556 -15.03 11.89 -23.38
C LEU A 556 -15.96 10.90 -22.63
N VAL A 557 -17.22 11.29 -22.38
CA VAL A 557 -18.22 10.38 -21.76
C VAL A 557 -18.55 9.20 -22.67
N THR A 558 -18.56 9.42 -23.99
CA THR A 558 -18.88 8.37 -24.98
C THR A 558 -17.67 7.56 -25.43
N ASP A 559 -16.46 7.98 -25.08
CA ASP A 559 -15.24 7.28 -25.46
C ASP A 559 -15.13 5.91 -24.76
N SER A 560 -15.17 4.85 -25.56
CA SER A 560 -15.01 3.47 -25.08
C SER A 560 -13.58 3.17 -24.61
N ALA A 561 -12.58 3.93 -25.07
CA ALA A 561 -11.18 3.79 -24.66
C ALA A 561 -10.88 4.49 -23.33
N ALA A 562 -11.76 5.38 -22.86
CA ALA A 562 -11.61 6.01 -21.55
C ALA A 562 -12.00 5.04 -20.42
N THR A 563 -11.33 5.15 -19.26
CA THR A 563 -11.65 4.32 -18.09
C THR A 563 -13.04 4.64 -17.52
N VAL A 564 -13.58 3.73 -16.72
CA VAL A 564 -14.91 3.92 -16.07
C VAL A 564 -14.92 5.19 -15.21
N CYS A 565 -13.82 5.45 -14.48
CA CYS A 565 -13.66 6.63 -13.64
C CYS A 565 -13.68 7.92 -14.46
N ILE A 566 -12.96 7.98 -15.59
CA ILE A 566 -12.92 9.15 -16.47
C ILE A 566 -14.33 9.45 -17.01
N ARG A 567 -15.02 8.45 -17.57
CA ARG A 567 -16.38 8.63 -18.11
C ARG A 567 -17.36 9.08 -17.03
N GLY A 568 -17.26 8.48 -15.83
CA GLY A 568 -18.10 8.85 -14.70
C GLY A 568 -17.88 10.27 -14.21
N LEU A 569 -16.62 10.68 -13.99
CA LEU A 569 -16.29 12.04 -13.54
C LEU A 569 -16.61 13.10 -14.59
N ALA A 570 -16.39 12.80 -15.87
CA ALA A 570 -16.81 13.69 -16.95
C ALA A 570 -18.35 13.85 -17.01
N SER A 571 -19.08 12.77 -16.73
CA SER A 571 -20.55 12.83 -16.62
C SER A 571 -21.00 13.66 -15.40
N ILE A 572 -20.30 13.57 -14.25
CA ILE A 572 -20.57 14.43 -13.10
C ILE A 572 -20.32 15.90 -13.45
N LEU A 573 -19.20 16.23 -14.08
CA LEU A 573 -18.90 17.61 -14.51
C LEU A 573 -19.93 18.18 -15.47
N LEU A 574 -20.43 17.37 -16.43
CA LEU A 574 -21.57 17.74 -17.28
C LEU A 574 -22.84 18.02 -16.46
N GLY A 575 -23.10 17.18 -15.45
CA GLY A 575 -24.24 17.35 -14.56
C GLY A 575 -24.13 18.61 -13.70
N GLU A 576 -22.92 19.00 -13.25
CA GLU A 576 -22.70 20.26 -12.57
C GLU A 576 -23.00 21.46 -13.46
N CYS A 577 -22.70 21.34 -14.77
CA CYS A 577 -23.11 22.31 -15.78
C CYS A 577 -24.65 22.40 -15.96
N VAL A 578 -25.41 21.50 -15.40
CA VAL A 578 -26.88 21.56 -15.35
C VAL A 578 -27.37 22.13 -14.01
N ILE A 579 -26.83 21.62 -12.88
CA ILE A 579 -27.29 22.00 -11.54
C ILE A 579 -26.93 23.45 -11.20
N TYR A 580 -25.70 23.85 -11.43
CA TYR A 580 -25.15 25.14 -11.02
C TYR A 580 -25.20 26.19 -12.14
N ASN A 581 -25.80 25.87 -13.30
CA ASN A 581 -25.97 26.79 -14.40
C ASN A 581 -27.03 27.86 -14.09
N LYS A 582 -26.62 29.12 -14.07
CA LYS A 582 -27.49 30.28 -13.91
C LYS A 582 -27.66 31.10 -15.20
N SER A 583 -27.11 30.63 -16.31
CA SER A 583 -27.24 31.34 -17.61
C SER A 583 -28.68 31.30 -18.13
N ILE A 584 -29.14 32.41 -18.61
CA ILE A 584 -30.45 32.60 -19.28
C ILE A 584 -30.23 32.70 -20.80
N GLU A 585 -28.99 32.72 -21.27
CA GLU A 585 -28.67 32.82 -22.70
C GLU A 585 -29.10 31.55 -23.44
N ASN A 586 -29.87 31.72 -24.52
CA ASN A 586 -30.26 30.63 -25.38
C ASN A 586 -29.04 29.87 -25.90
N GLY A 587 -29.02 28.56 -25.68
CA GLY A 587 -27.96 27.67 -26.11
C GLY A 587 -26.80 27.51 -25.09
N LYS A 588 -26.81 28.20 -23.94
CA LYS A 588 -25.91 28.02 -22.80
C LYS A 588 -26.65 27.74 -21.50
N ASP A 589 -27.97 27.70 -21.51
CA ASP A 589 -28.79 27.42 -20.36
C ASP A 589 -28.77 25.93 -19.97
N ALA A 590 -29.25 25.61 -18.79
CA ALA A 590 -29.25 24.22 -18.27
C ALA A 590 -30.02 23.25 -19.20
N PHE A 591 -31.08 23.74 -19.84
CA PHE A 591 -31.87 22.93 -20.77
C PHE A 591 -31.08 22.57 -22.03
N ALA A 592 -30.33 23.51 -22.60
CA ALA A 592 -29.50 23.26 -23.77
C ALA A 592 -28.38 22.24 -23.50
N VAL A 593 -27.83 22.23 -22.27
CA VAL A 593 -26.85 21.21 -21.86
C VAL A 593 -27.52 19.83 -21.80
N VAL A 594 -28.70 19.70 -21.17
CA VAL A 594 -29.44 18.43 -21.07
C VAL A 594 -29.87 17.94 -22.46
N ASP A 595 -30.34 18.86 -23.33
CA ASP A 595 -30.71 18.52 -24.71
C ASP A 595 -29.52 17.99 -25.50
N SER A 596 -28.35 18.62 -25.37
CA SER A 596 -27.09 18.14 -25.98
C SER A 596 -26.70 16.74 -25.50
N VAL A 597 -26.85 16.45 -24.21
CA VAL A 597 -26.60 15.11 -23.63
C VAL A 597 -27.61 14.10 -24.18
N SER A 598 -28.89 14.48 -24.20
CA SER A 598 -29.98 13.62 -24.71
C SER A 598 -29.80 13.27 -26.20
N GLN A 599 -29.42 14.25 -27.02
CA GLN A 599 -29.19 14.04 -28.45
C GLN A 599 -27.96 13.19 -28.75
N LYS A 600 -26.86 13.38 -27.99
CA LYS A 600 -25.57 12.69 -28.26
C LYS A 600 -25.60 11.24 -27.78
N MET A 601 -26.11 10.93 -26.59
CA MET A 601 -26.02 9.60 -25.96
C MET A 601 -27.30 9.07 -25.35
N GLY A 602 -28.31 9.90 -25.16
CA GLY A 602 -29.53 9.55 -24.46
C GLY A 602 -29.37 9.58 -22.92
N LEU A 603 -30.44 9.94 -22.20
CA LEU A 603 -30.41 10.12 -20.74
C LEU A 603 -30.16 8.80 -19.99
N THR A 604 -30.69 7.69 -20.49
CA THR A 604 -30.49 6.37 -19.85
C THR A 604 -29.01 5.99 -19.88
N THR A 605 -28.33 6.12 -21.02
CA THR A 605 -26.89 5.86 -21.16
C THR A 605 -26.06 6.82 -20.30
N TYR A 606 -26.46 8.08 -20.21
CA TYR A 606 -25.82 9.07 -19.35
C TYR A 606 -25.88 8.66 -17.87
N PHE A 607 -27.05 8.25 -17.37
CA PHE A 607 -27.22 7.82 -15.98
C PHE A 607 -26.51 6.51 -15.68
N SER A 608 -26.40 5.59 -16.66
CA SER A 608 -25.63 4.35 -16.46
C SER A 608 -24.17 4.61 -16.15
N LYS A 609 -23.59 5.74 -16.63
CA LYS A 609 -22.20 6.10 -16.34
C LYS A 609 -21.96 6.39 -14.84
N PHE A 610 -22.94 6.92 -14.15
CA PHE A 610 -22.85 7.10 -12.70
C PHE A 610 -22.86 5.75 -11.96
N GLU A 611 -23.68 4.81 -12.40
CA GLU A 611 -23.78 3.48 -11.80
C GLU A 611 -22.52 2.65 -12.08
N GLU A 612 -22.01 2.67 -13.31
CA GLU A 612 -20.75 2.05 -13.68
C GLU A 612 -19.61 2.55 -12.78
N MET A 613 -19.49 3.88 -12.60
CA MET A 613 -18.46 4.49 -11.76
C MET A 613 -18.65 4.12 -10.28
N GLN A 614 -19.87 4.20 -9.73
CA GLN A 614 -20.15 3.89 -8.32
C GLN A 614 -19.89 2.43 -7.97
N ASN A 615 -20.03 1.53 -8.94
CA ASN A 615 -19.73 0.10 -8.80
C ASN A 615 -18.24 -0.24 -9.02
N SER A 616 -17.43 0.72 -9.51
CA SER A 616 -16.00 0.50 -9.70
C SER A 616 -15.28 0.36 -8.36
N PHE A 617 -14.12 -0.29 -8.36
CA PHE A 617 -13.34 -0.56 -7.15
C PHE A 617 -12.92 0.72 -6.40
N ILE A 618 -12.74 1.85 -7.10
CA ILE A 618 -12.37 3.15 -6.52
C ILE A 618 -13.52 3.73 -5.67
N PHE A 619 -14.77 3.58 -6.11
CA PHE A 619 -15.95 4.16 -5.47
C PHE A 619 -16.71 3.17 -4.57
N SER A 620 -16.35 1.90 -4.55
CA SER A 620 -17.01 0.87 -3.74
C SER A 620 -16.33 0.73 -2.36
N PRO A 621 -17.06 0.92 -1.24
CA PRO A 621 -16.50 0.82 0.11
C PRO A 621 -16.14 -0.60 0.54
N SER A 622 -16.50 -1.62 -0.24
CA SER A 622 -16.39 -3.04 0.17
C SER A 622 -15.01 -3.65 -0.02
N LYS A 623 -14.06 -2.97 -0.62
CA LYS A 623 -12.68 -3.46 -0.78
C LYS A 623 -11.72 -2.57 -0.02
N LYS A 624 -11.63 -2.80 1.30
CA LYS A 624 -10.39 -2.46 2.01
C LYS A 624 -9.26 -3.22 1.30
N PRO A 625 -8.18 -2.55 0.87
CA PRO A 625 -7.00 -3.29 0.45
C PRO A 625 -6.61 -4.22 1.60
N PRO A 626 -6.08 -5.42 1.34
CA PRO A 626 -5.60 -6.28 2.40
C PRO A 626 -4.53 -5.51 3.18
N GLN A 627 -4.85 -5.06 4.38
CA GLN A 627 -3.88 -4.61 5.36
C GLN A 627 -3.17 -5.85 5.90
N GLY A 628 -2.32 -6.42 5.07
CA GLY A 628 -1.41 -7.48 5.43
C GLY A 628 0.00 -6.92 5.48
N HIS A 629 0.33 -6.16 6.52
CA HIS A 629 1.71 -6.12 6.96
C HIS A 629 2.01 -7.53 7.48
N LYS A 630 2.60 -8.39 6.63
CA LYS A 630 3.31 -9.55 7.12
C LYS A 630 4.44 -9.02 7.99
N PRO A 631 4.53 -9.41 9.27
CA PRO A 631 5.68 -9.07 10.08
C PRO A 631 6.91 -9.62 9.35
N LEU A 632 7.93 -8.79 9.17
CA LEU A 632 9.25 -9.19 8.67
C LEU A 632 9.80 -10.24 9.64
N THR A 633 9.68 -11.51 9.30
CA THR A 633 10.32 -12.58 10.04
C THR A 633 11.82 -12.57 9.73
N ARG A 634 12.64 -12.92 10.71
CA ARG A 634 14.13 -12.95 10.70
C ARG A 634 14.76 -13.72 9.52
N THR A 635 13.95 -14.42 8.72
CA THR A 635 14.39 -15.25 7.56
C THR A 635 14.18 -14.59 6.20
N ALA A 636 13.61 -13.39 6.13
CA ALA A 636 13.45 -12.68 4.88
C ALA A 636 14.49 -11.56 4.79
N THR A 637 15.64 -11.82 4.15
CA THR A 637 16.43 -10.75 3.56
C THR A 637 15.63 -10.17 2.41
N PRO A 638 15.13 -8.92 2.49
CA PRO A 638 14.51 -8.30 1.32
C PRO A 638 15.62 -8.04 0.31
N SER A 639 15.67 -8.79 -0.77
CA SER A 639 16.37 -8.31 -1.95
C SER A 639 15.60 -7.08 -2.46
N GLU A 640 16.29 -6.09 -3.01
CA GLU A 640 15.68 -4.88 -3.59
C GLU A 640 14.59 -5.17 -4.63
N ALA A 641 14.46 -6.41 -5.09
CA ALA A 641 13.42 -6.91 -6.00
C ALA A 641 12.06 -7.13 -5.32
N GLU A 642 11.99 -7.40 -3.99
CA GLU A 642 10.70 -7.69 -3.33
C GLU A 642 9.89 -6.45 -2.93
N ILE A 643 10.46 -5.25 -3.02
CA ILE A 643 9.71 -4.00 -2.78
C ILE A 643 8.88 -3.61 -4.03
N ASN A 644 9.17 -4.20 -5.19
CA ASN A 644 8.47 -3.95 -6.45
C ASN A 644 7.51 -5.08 -6.87
N ASP A 645 7.54 -6.25 -6.19
CA ASP A 645 6.64 -7.37 -6.53
C ASP A 645 5.31 -7.28 -5.77
N VAL A 646 4.57 -6.21 -6.01
CA VAL A 646 3.11 -6.26 -5.94
C VAL A 646 2.63 -6.62 -7.35
N ASP A 647 2.48 -7.93 -7.58
CA ASP A 647 1.70 -8.52 -8.67
C ASP A 647 1.97 -8.03 -10.11
N GLU A 648 3.20 -8.20 -10.66
CA GLU A 648 3.43 -8.16 -12.10
C GLU A 648 2.89 -9.39 -12.88
N ALA A 649 2.34 -10.39 -12.21
CA ALA A 649 1.98 -11.64 -12.86
C ALA A 649 0.60 -11.64 -13.56
N ASP A 650 -0.29 -10.64 -13.30
CA ASP A 650 -1.65 -10.59 -13.87
C ASP A 650 -1.91 -9.37 -14.79
N GLU A 651 -0.91 -8.54 -15.10
CA GLU A 651 -1.10 -7.26 -15.80
C GLU A 651 -1.10 -7.32 -17.34
N LYS A 652 -1.00 -8.49 -17.95
CA LYS A 652 -0.83 -8.55 -19.43
C LYS A 652 -2.12 -8.42 -20.27
N GLU A 653 -3.33 -8.32 -19.70
CA GLU A 653 -4.57 -8.24 -20.50
C GLU A 653 -5.59 -7.15 -20.17
N LYS A 654 -5.32 -6.19 -19.27
CA LYS A 654 -6.33 -5.17 -18.90
C LYS A 654 -5.90 -3.74 -19.24
N GLY A 655 -5.84 -3.41 -20.51
CA GLY A 655 -5.44 -2.08 -21.01
C GLY A 655 -6.40 -0.92 -20.68
N ASN A 656 -7.39 -1.08 -19.82
CA ASN A 656 -8.43 -0.06 -19.56
C ASN A 656 -8.84 0.06 -18.08
N GLU A 657 -8.01 -0.37 -17.13
CA GLU A 657 -8.27 -0.23 -15.69
C GLU A 657 -7.69 1.08 -15.13
N ASP A 658 -8.38 1.62 -14.13
CA ASP A 658 -7.96 2.83 -13.43
C ASP A 658 -6.77 2.53 -12.51
N HIS A 659 -5.81 3.47 -12.40
CA HIS A 659 -4.59 3.28 -11.61
C HIS A 659 -4.88 3.13 -10.11
N PRO A 660 -4.29 2.15 -9.38
CA PRO A 660 -4.57 1.88 -7.97
C PRO A 660 -4.32 3.07 -7.03
N MET A 661 -3.38 3.97 -7.37
CA MET A 661 -3.11 5.16 -6.55
C MET A 661 -4.32 6.07 -6.37
N LEU A 662 -5.29 6.03 -7.28
CA LEU A 662 -6.52 6.81 -7.16
C LEU A 662 -7.33 6.47 -5.89
N LEU A 663 -7.20 5.24 -5.36
CA LEU A 663 -7.77 4.87 -4.05
C LEU A 663 -7.27 5.77 -2.91
N SER A 664 -6.02 6.20 -2.97
CA SER A 664 -5.42 7.08 -1.95
C SER A 664 -5.77 8.56 -2.19
N LEU A 665 -5.89 8.97 -3.45
CA LEU A 665 -6.18 10.35 -3.83
C LEU A 665 -7.68 10.68 -3.80
N PHE A 666 -8.55 9.70 -4.02
CA PHE A 666 -10.02 9.85 -3.96
C PHE A 666 -10.52 9.43 -2.58
N ASP A 667 -10.50 10.36 -1.66
CA ASP A 667 -10.89 10.14 -0.29
C ASP A 667 -12.42 9.96 -0.13
N ALA A 668 -12.83 9.50 1.04
CA ALA A 668 -14.24 9.28 1.38
C ALA A 668 -15.09 10.57 1.22
N SER A 669 -14.49 11.75 1.45
CA SER A 669 -15.15 13.03 1.28
C SER A 669 -15.43 13.35 -0.19
N PHE A 670 -14.45 13.14 -1.09
CA PHE A 670 -14.64 13.32 -2.52
C PHE A 670 -15.62 12.27 -3.09
N ILE A 671 -15.49 11.01 -2.69
CA ILE A 671 -16.43 9.95 -3.06
C ILE A 671 -17.86 10.30 -2.61
N GLY A 672 -18.01 10.83 -1.39
CA GLY A 672 -19.30 11.31 -0.86
C GLY A 672 -19.86 12.47 -1.68
N LEU A 673 -19.04 13.45 -2.06
CA LEU A 673 -19.41 14.55 -2.93
C LEU A 673 -19.93 14.04 -4.29
N VAL A 674 -19.18 13.16 -4.95
CA VAL A 674 -19.55 12.59 -6.25
C VAL A 674 -20.87 11.80 -6.18
N LYS A 675 -21.08 11.03 -5.11
CA LYS A 675 -22.33 10.28 -4.91
C LYS A 675 -23.53 11.22 -4.69
N SER A 676 -23.34 12.27 -3.90
CA SER A 676 -24.35 13.30 -3.67
C SER A 676 -24.71 14.04 -4.96
N LEU A 677 -23.68 14.47 -5.71
CA LEU A 677 -23.85 15.12 -7.01
C LEU A 677 -24.62 14.22 -7.99
N ALA A 678 -24.27 12.95 -8.10
CA ALA A 678 -24.97 12.02 -9.00
C ALA A 678 -26.46 11.92 -8.69
N GLY A 679 -26.85 11.92 -7.41
CA GLY A 679 -28.26 11.96 -6.99
C GLY A 679 -28.94 13.25 -7.39
N ASN A 680 -28.36 14.39 -7.04
CA ASN A 680 -28.89 15.72 -7.34
C ASN A 680 -29.00 15.98 -8.85
N ILE A 681 -28.01 15.48 -9.64
CA ILE A 681 -28.01 15.59 -11.10
C ILE A 681 -29.19 14.81 -11.69
N LYS A 682 -29.40 13.57 -11.27
CA LYS A 682 -30.52 12.76 -11.73
C LYS A 682 -31.86 13.46 -11.48
N GLU A 683 -32.07 13.94 -10.26
CA GLU A 683 -33.30 14.65 -9.86
C GLU A 683 -33.51 15.93 -10.68
N ARG A 684 -32.46 16.75 -10.82
CA ARG A 684 -32.55 18.00 -11.55
C ARG A 684 -32.80 17.84 -13.05
N ILE A 685 -32.20 16.86 -13.68
CA ILE A 685 -32.43 16.55 -15.10
C ILE A 685 -33.84 16.06 -15.33
N VAL A 686 -34.37 15.18 -14.45
CA VAL A 686 -35.75 14.73 -14.53
C VAL A 686 -36.71 15.89 -14.35
N ASP A 687 -36.48 16.80 -13.40
CA ASP A 687 -37.31 18.00 -13.20
C ASP A 687 -37.29 18.92 -14.44
N LEU A 688 -36.11 19.19 -15.01
CA LEU A 688 -35.97 20.01 -16.20
C LEU A 688 -36.66 19.39 -17.44
N TYR A 689 -36.55 18.07 -17.60
CA TYR A 689 -37.15 17.37 -18.74
C TYR A 689 -38.65 17.14 -18.59
N SER A 690 -39.14 17.09 -17.32
CA SER A 690 -40.56 16.96 -17.01
C SER A 690 -41.32 18.28 -17.11
N ARG A 691 -40.59 19.41 -17.11
CA ARG A 691 -41.24 20.71 -17.35
C ARG A 691 -41.60 20.80 -18.84
N PRO A 692 -42.90 21.03 -19.16
CA PRO A 692 -43.27 21.31 -20.54
C PRO A 692 -42.39 22.49 -21.00
N LYS A 693 -41.79 22.37 -22.19
CA LYS A 693 -41.13 23.52 -22.83
C LYS A 693 -42.17 24.63 -22.82
N SER A 694 -41.92 25.66 -22.04
CA SER A 694 -42.61 26.94 -22.22
C SER A 694 -41.93 27.62 -23.44
N GLU A 695 -42.00 26.96 -24.58
CA GLU A 695 -42.12 27.74 -25.78
C GLU A 695 -43.28 28.61 -25.56
N VAL A 696 -43.09 29.91 -25.66
CA VAL A 696 -44.14 30.91 -25.79
C VAL A 696 -45.17 30.22 -26.65
N ALA A 697 -46.32 29.88 -26.02
CA ALA A 697 -47.39 29.23 -26.75
C ALA A 697 -47.63 30.21 -27.91
N VAL A 698 -47.24 29.81 -29.11
CA VAL A 698 -47.51 30.60 -30.30
C VAL A 698 -49.00 30.50 -30.34
N VAL A 699 -49.65 31.58 -29.91
CA VAL A 699 -51.12 31.69 -29.99
C VAL A 699 -51.47 31.39 -31.42
N PRO A 700 -52.23 30.34 -31.74
CA PRO A 700 -52.59 30.07 -33.09
C PRO A 700 -53.09 31.34 -33.75
N ALA A 701 -52.74 31.58 -34.99
CA ALA A 701 -53.05 32.83 -35.71
C ALA A 701 -54.56 33.18 -35.63
N ASP A 702 -55.42 32.17 -35.49
CA ASP A 702 -56.85 32.31 -35.27
C ASP A 702 -57.22 32.89 -33.87
N LEU A 703 -56.28 32.82 -32.90
CA LEU A 703 -56.47 33.29 -31.55
C LEU A 703 -55.67 34.55 -31.24
N GLU A 704 -54.88 35.09 -32.18
CA GLU A 704 -54.24 36.39 -32.00
C GLU A 704 -55.26 37.52 -31.78
N GLN A 705 -54.90 38.47 -30.93
CA GLN A 705 -55.76 39.63 -30.69
C GLN A 705 -55.96 40.42 -31.98
N LYS A 706 -57.22 40.56 -32.39
CA LYS A 706 -57.51 41.34 -33.63
C LYS A 706 -57.32 42.81 -33.42
N SER A 707 -56.81 43.51 -34.40
CA SER A 707 -56.57 44.97 -34.36
C SER A 707 -57.90 45.73 -34.03
N GLY A 708 -57.95 46.34 -32.83
CA GLY A 708 -59.16 47.05 -32.38
C GLY A 708 -60.10 46.20 -31.45
N GLU A 709 -59.74 44.94 -31.12
CA GLU A 709 -60.49 44.08 -30.20
C GLU A 709 -60.27 44.51 -28.74
N ILE A 710 -61.35 44.68 -28.01
CA ILE A 710 -61.29 45.02 -26.56
C ILE A 710 -60.77 43.84 -25.81
N GLU A 711 -59.86 44.08 -24.85
CA GLU A 711 -59.19 43.03 -24.05
C GLU A 711 -60.20 42.04 -23.41
N LYS A 712 -61.36 42.49 -23.02
CA LYS A 712 -62.43 41.68 -22.45
C LYS A 712 -63.01 40.70 -23.49
N ASP A 713 -63.17 41.09 -24.74
CA ASP A 713 -63.67 40.25 -25.81
C ASP A 713 -62.61 39.21 -26.26
N TYR A 714 -61.37 39.59 -26.26
CA TYR A 714 -60.24 38.74 -26.49
C TYR A 714 -60.17 37.65 -25.40
N ILE A 715 -60.26 38.01 -24.12
CA ILE A 715 -60.29 37.04 -23.00
C ILE A 715 -61.52 36.10 -23.11
N ASN A 716 -62.67 36.57 -23.49
CA ASN A 716 -63.86 35.76 -23.69
C ASN A 716 -63.67 34.75 -24.83
N ARG A 717 -63.01 35.14 -25.93
CA ARG A 717 -62.70 34.26 -27.04
C ARG A 717 -61.69 33.20 -26.64
N LEU A 718 -60.69 33.56 -25.88
CA LEU A 718 -59.72 32.58 -25.32
C LEU A 718 -60.41 31.59 -24.36
N LYS A 719 -61.31 32.07 -23.49
CA LYS A 719 -62.06 31.21 -22.58
C LYS A 719 -62.93 30.22 -23.36
N ALA A 720 -63.67 30.69 -24.37
CA ALA A 720 -64.47 29.85 -25.23
C ALA A 720 -63.68 28.79 -25.98
N PHE A 721 -62.47 29.13 -26.41
CA PHE A 721 -61.57 28.18 -27.05
C PHE A 721 -61.05 27.14 -26.03
N ILE A 722 -60.68 27.54 -24.80
CA ILE A 722 -60.27 26.61 -23.73
C ILE A 722 -61.42 25.68 -23.33
N GLU A 723 -62.67 26.20 -23.21
CA GLU A 723 -63.85 25.38 -22.93
C GLU A 723 -64.07 24.34 -24.03
N LYS A 724 -63.94 24.77 -25.30
CA LYS A 724 -64.04 23.84 -26.45
C LYS A 724 -62.98 22.75 -26.39
N GLN A 725 -61.71 23.09 -26.13
CA GLN A 725 -60.63 22.14 -26.00
C GLN A 725 -60.83 21.19 -24.80
N CYS A 726 -61.26 21.69 -23.66
CA CYS A 726 -61.62 20.88 -22.50
C CYS A 726 -62.73 19.88 -22.81
N SER A 727 -63.79 20.35 -23.57
CA SER A 727 -64.87 19.47 -24.00
C SER A 727 -64.41 18.38 -24.98
N GLU A 728 -63.48 18.72 -25.91
CA GLU A 728 -62.90 17.75 -26.84
C GLU A 728 -62.00 16.73 -26.10
N ILE A 729 -61.20 17.17 -25.12
CA ILE A 729 -60.41 16.28 -24.27
C ILE A 729 -61.31 15.35 -23.45
N GLN A 730 -62.39 15.87 -22.83
CA GLN A 730 -63.38 15.06 -22.11
C GLN A 730 -64.08 14.05 -23.02
N ASN A 731 -64.40 14.43 -24.25
CA ASN A 731 -65.00 13.53 -25.22
C ASN A 731 -64.01 12.43 -25.66
N LEU A 732 -62.75 12.77 -25.88
CA LEU A 732 -61.70 11.79 -26.18
C LEU A 732 -61.47 10.85 -24.98
N LEU A 733 -61.45 11.37 -23.77
CA LEU A 733 -61.32 10.55 -22.55
C LEU A 733 -62.52 9.62 -22.34
N ALA A 734 -63.74 10.13 -22.59
CA ALA A 734 -64.97 9.31 -22.55
C ALA A 734 -64.94 8.22 -23.64
N ARG A 735 -64.45 8.54 -24.82
CA ARG A 735 -64.35 7.59 -25.92
C ARG A 735 -63.21 6.54 -25.67
N ASN A 736 -62.13 6.95 -25.05
CA ASN A 736 -61.10 6.00 -24.59
C ASN A 736 -61.61 5.12 -23.45
N ALA A 737 -62.39 5.67 -22.52
CA ALA A 737 -63.04 4.88 -21.45
C ALA A 737 -64.04 3.88 -22.02
N ALA A 738 -64.86 4.30 -22.96
CA ALA A 738 -65.80 3.42 -23.64
C ALA A 738 -65.10 2.30 -24.43
N LEU A 739 -64.01 2.65 -25.15
CA LEU A 739 -63.19 1.65 -25.83
C LEU A 739 -62.49 0.70 -24.86
N ALA A 740 -62.04 1.18 -23.72
CA ALA A 740 -61.45 0.35 -22.68
C ALA A 740 -62.53 -0.58 -22.03
N GLU A 741 -63.80 -0.10 -21.90
CA GLU A 741 -64.94 -0.89 -21.37
C GLU A 741 -65.41 -1.90 -22.43
N ASP A 742 -65.41 -1.55 -23.72
CA ASP A 742 -65.69 -2.47 -24.84
C ASP A 742 -64.59 -3.56 -24.93
N VAL A 743 -63.36 -3.25 -24.73
CA VAL A 743 -62.27 -4.22 -24.66
C VAL A 743 -62.38 -5.11 -23.41
N ALA A 744 -62.77 -4.54 -22.28
CA ALA A 744 -62.99 -5.28 -21.03
C ALA A 744 -64.30 -6.13 -21.04
N SER A 745 -65.34 -5.70 -21.75
CA SER A 745 -66.62 -6.45 -21.93
C SER A 745 -66.46 -7.51 -23.00
N SER A 746 -65.73 -7.30 -24.06
CA SER A 746 -65.38 -8.33 -25.05
C SER A 746 -64.57 -9.51 -24.48
N GLY A 747 -63.89 -9.29 -23.36
CA GLY A 747 -63.15 -10.36 -22.61
C GLY A 747 -64.12 -11.23 -21.75
N ARG A 748 -65.44 -10.92 -21.64
CA ARG A 748 -66.35 -11.67 -20.78
C ARG A 748 -67.47 -12.45 -21.48
N ASN A 749 -67.66 -12.31 -22.78
CA ASN A 749 -68.72 -13.01 -23.53
C ASN A 749 -68.19 -13.52 -24.87
N ASP A 750 -67.47 -14.64 -24.85
CA ASP A 750 -67.38 -15.47 -26.03
C ASP A 750 -67.42 -16.96 -25.67
N GLN A 751 -68.67 -17.46 -25.53
CA GLN A 751 -69.03 -18.75 -26.07
C GLN A 751 -69.97 -18.48 -27.22
N SER A 752 -69.48 -18.13 -28.42
CA SER A 752 -70.01 -18.47 -29.74
C SER A 752 -69.15 -17.93 -30.89
N GLN A 753 -68.47 -18.83 -31.50
CA GLN A 753 -68.06 -18.95 -32.91
C GLN A 753 -68.10 -17.69 -33.82
N GLY A 754 -66.97 -17.20 -34.20
CA GLY A 754 -66.79 -16.57 -35.51
C GLY A 754 -65.94 -15.30 -35.63
N SER A 755 -65.52 -14.60 -34.56
CA SER A 755 -64.67 -13.43 -34.64
C SER A 755 -63.34 -13.55 -33.93
N GLU A 756 -63.16 -14.63 -33.19
CA GLU A 756 -61.88 -14.90 -32.41
C GLU A 756 -60.64 -15.11 -33.24
N GLN A 757 -60.77 -15.55 -34.51
CA GLN A 757 -59.59 -15.87 -35.33
C GLN A 757 -58.78 -14.65 -35.79
N ARG A 758 -59.31 -13.40 -35.77
CA ARG A 758 -58.57 -12.21 -36.18
C ARG A 758 -57.88 -11.48 -35.01
N ALA A 759 -58.52 -11.41 -33.84
CA ALA A 759 -57.92 -10.77 -32.66
C ALA A 759 -56.86 -11.68 -31.99
N SER A 760 -57.15 -12.98 -31.89
CA SER A 760 -56.20 -13.98 -31.45
C SER A 760 -54.93 -14.04 -32.34
N SER A 761 -55.13 -13.97 -33.67
CA SER A 761 -53.98 -13.99 -34.61
C SER A 761 -53.08 -12.77 -34.53
N VAL A 762 -53.55 -11.61 -34.08
CA VAL A 762 -52.69 -10.42 -33.86
C VAL A 762 -51.98 -10.50 -32.52
N MET A 763 -52.69 -10.97 -31.49
CA MET A 763 -52.10 -11.18 -30.15
C MET A 763 -51.07 -12.32 -30.16
N ASP A 764 -51.44 -13.44 -30.83
CA ASP A 764 -50.51 -14.55 -31.07
C ASP A 764 -49.32 -14.13 -31.94
N LYS A 765 -49.47 -13.24 -32.92
CA LYS A 765 -48.34 -12.67 -33.68
C LYS A 765 -47.45 -11.82 -32.82
N VAL A 766 -47.99 -10.95 -31.97
CA VAL A 766 -47.20 -10.11 -31.05
C VAL A 766 -46.47 -10.97 -30.02
N GLN A 767 -47.14 -11.98 -29.50
CA GLN A 767 -46.57 -12.92 -28.55
C GLN A 767 -45.54 -13.84 -29.22
N MET A 768 -45.79 -14.30 -30.45
CA MET A 768 -44.82 -15.00 -31.26
C MET A 768 -43.60 -14.17 -31.66
N GLU A 769 -43.77 -12.87 -31.93
CA GLU A 769 -42.66 -11.95 -32.17
C GLU A 769 -41.86 -11.68 -30.88
N SER A 770 -42.54 -11.56 -29.72
CA SER A 770 -41.86 -11.44 -28.42
C SER A 770 -41.02 -12.70 -28.12
N ILE A 771 -41.64 -13.86 -28.22
CA ILE A 771 -40.96 -15.17 -28.02
C ILE A 771 -39.83 -15.36 -29.05
N ARG A 772 -40.02 -14.93 -30.28
CA ARG A 772 -38.99 -14.99 -31.31
C ARG A 772 -37.78 -14.10 -31.00
N ARG A 773 -38.04 -12.89 -30.41
CA ARG A 773 -37.00 -11.98 -29.97
C ARG A 773 -36.27 -12.54 -28.76
N GLU A 774 -36.96 -13.07 -27.77
CA GLU A 774 -36.36 -13.76 -26.63
C GLU A 774 -35.58 -14.99 -27.03
N LEU A 775 -36.06 -15.78 -28.00
CA LEU A 775 -35.33 -16.93 -28.55
C LEU A 775 -34.05 -16.48 -29.27
N GLN A 776 -34.11 -15.36 -29.98
CA GLN A 776 -32.96 -14.78 -30.66
C GLN A 776 -31.94 -14.24 -29.67
N GLU A 777 -32.36 -13.56 -28.60
CA GLU A 777 -31.50 -13.09 -27.53
C GLU A 777 -30.86 -14.26 -26.75
N THR A 778 -31.63 -15.29 -26.43
CA THR A 778 -31.10 -16.48 -25.74
C THR A 778 -30.15 -17.27 -26.63
N SER A 779 -30.42 -17.31 -27.95
CA SER A 779 -29.51 -17.93 -28.93
C SER A 779 -28.19 -17.16 -29.03
N GLN A 780 -28.23 -15.82 -29.05
CA GLN A 780 -27.02 -15.01 -29.01
C GLN A 780 -26.23 -15.19 -27.72
N ARG A 781 -26.91 -15.22 -26.55
CA ARG A 781 -26.26 -15.51 -25.27
C ARG A 781 -25.62 -16.92 -25.24
N LEU A 782 -26.29 -17.91 -25.86
CA LEU A 782 -25.75 -19.26 -25.97
C LEU A 782 -24.47 -19.30 -26.84
N GLU A 783 -24.43 -18.54 -27.92
CA GLU A 783 -23.24 -18.44 -28.77
C GLU A 783 -22.08 -17.71 -28.07
N THR A 784 -22.36 -16.63 -27.30
CA THR A 784 -21.33 -15.97 -26.49
C THR A 784 -20.78 -16.91 -25.43
N VAL A 785 -21.62 -17.62 -24.68
CA VAL A 785 -21.20 -18.59 -23.67
C VAL A 785 -20.41 -19.76 -24.30
N LYS A 786 -20.77 -20.21 -25.49
CA LYS A 786 -19.99 -21.24 -26.21
C LYS A 786 -18.60 -20.69 -26.62
N ALA A 787 -18.52 -19.46 -27.06
CA ALA A 787 -17.25 -18.80 -27.41
C ALA A 787 -16.35 -18.62 -26.17
N GLU A 788 -16.93 -18.19 -25.05
CA GLU A 788 -16.23 -18.10 -23.75
C GLU A 788 -15.75 -19.46 -23.26
N LYS A 789 -16.59 -20.50 -23.36
CA LYS A 789 -16.19 -21.87 -23.02
C LYS A 789 -15.02 -22.34 -23.87
N ALA A 790 -15.06 -22.13 -25.20
CA ALA A 790 -13.97 -22.51 -26.08
C ALA A 790 -12.67 -21.76 -25.76
N LYS A 791 -12.76 -20.48 -25.33
CA LYS A 791 -11.63 -19.70 -24.87
C LYS A 791 -11.01 -20.28 -23.61
N ILE A 792 -11.86 -20.59 -22.59
CA ILE A 792 -11.43 -21.21 -21.33
C ILE A 792 -10.82 -22.59 -21.57
N GLU A 793 -11.37 -23.41 -22.48
CA GLU A 793 -10.82 -24.72 -22.85
C GLU A 793 -9.43 -24.59 -23.53
N SER A 794 -9.23 -23.55 -24.34
CA SER A 794 -7.94 -23.21 -24.93
C SER A 794 -6.92 -22.78 -23.87
N GLU A 795 -7.32 -21.93 -22.94
CA GLU A 795 -6.49 -21.48 -21.81
C GLU A 795 -6.11 -22.65 -20.89
N ALA A 796 -7.08 -23.51 -20.54
CA ALA A 796 -6.84 -24.71 -19.75
C ALA A 796 -5.84 -25.66 -20.43
N SER A 797 -5.91 -25.77 -21.76
CA SER A 797 -4.95 -26.55 -22.55
C SER A 797 -3.55 -25.93 -22.52
N SER A 798 -3.45 -24.62 -22.58
CA SER A 798 -2.19 -23.88 -22.45
C SER A 798 -1.56 -24.06 -21.07
N TYR A 799 -2.34 -23.93 -20.00
CA TYR A 799 -1.87 -24.19 -18.63
C TYR A 799 -1.42 -25.63 -18.42
N LYS A 800 -2.13 -26.60 -19.00
CA LYS A 800 -1.73 -28.00 -18.95
C LYS A 800 -0.38 -28.24 -19.63
N ASN A 801 -0.14 -27.59 -20.76
CA ASN A 801 1.15 -27.67 -21.45
C ASN A 801 2.28 -27.01 -20.66
N MET A 802 1.97 -25.87 -20.00
CA MET A 802 2.92 -25.19 -19.11
C MET A 802 3.25 -26.04 -17.89
N ALA A 803 2.26 -26.66 -17.27
CA ALA A 803 2.45 -27.58 -16.15
C ALA A 803 3.33 -28.79 -16.54
N ALA A 804 3.09 -29.39 -17.71
CA ALA A 804 3.92 -30.48 -18.22
C ALA A 804 5.37 -30.05 -18.50
N LYS A 805 5.58 -28.80 -18.95
CA LYS A 805 6.92 -28.24 -19.13
C LYS A 805 7.63 -28.04 -17.78
N LEU A 806 6.94 -27.45 -16.80
CA LEU A 806 7.47 -27.27 -15.44
C LEU A 806 7.79 -28.61 -14.76
N GLU A 807 6.97 -29.64 -14.97
CA GLU A 807 7.23 -31.00 -14.48
C GLU A 807 8.51 -31.62 -15.12
N SER A 808 8.72 -31.37 -16.41
CA SER A 808 9.95 -31.74 -17.10
C SER A 808 11.17 -30.98 -16.59
N ASP A 809 11.03 -29.68 -16.38
CA ASP A 809 12.12 -28.84 -15.87
C ASP A 809 12.48 -29.21 -14.42
N LEU A 810 11.48 -29.49 -13.56
CA LEU A 810 11.66 -30.01 -12.20
C LEU A 810 12.39 -31.35 -12.19
N LYS A 811 12.04 -32.25 -13.11
CA LYS A 811 12.71 -33.55 -13.24
C LYS A 811 14.18 -33.35 -13.63
N SER A 812 14.44 -32.47 -14.59
CA SER A 812 15.81 -32.13 -15.01
C SER A 812 16.65 -31.56 -13.86
N LEU A 813 16.05 -30.67 -13.07
CA LEU A 813 16.68 -30.09 -11.89
C LEU A 813 16.95 -31.12 -10.81
N SER A 814 16.01 -32.07 -10.60
CA SER A 814 16.18 -33.18 -9.67
C SER A 814 17.32 -34.11 -10.10
N ASP A 815 17.43 -34.41 -11.40
CA ASP A 815 18.51 -35.23 -11.93
C ASP A 815 19.87 -34.55 -11.80
N ALA A 816 19.93 -33.23 -12.00
CA ALA A 816 21.12 -32.43 -11.79
C ALA A 816 21.53 -32.38 -10.29
N TYR A 817 20.54 -32.25 -9.38
CA TYR A 817 20.79 -32.29 -7.94
C TYR A 817 21.35 -33.65 -7.50
N ASN A 818 20.74 -34.76 -7.95
CA ASN A 818 21.23 -36.11 -7.65
C ASN A 818 22.66 -36.33 -8.17
N SER A 819 22.99 -35.75 -9.33
CA SER A 819 24.36 -35.81 -9.87
C SER A 819 25.35 -35.02 -9.00
N LEU A 820 24.93 -33.85 -8.49
CA LEU A 820 25.74 -33.05 -7.59
C LEU A 820 25.95 -33.75 -6.23
N GLU A 821 24.91 -34.39 -5.71
CA GLU A 821 24.97 -35.17 -4.47
C GLU A 821 25.93 -36.36 -4.59
N GLN A 822 25.89 -37.06 -5.75
CA GLN A 822 26.84 -38.13 -6.04
C GLN A 822 28.29 -37.59 -6.12
N ALA A 823 28.49 -36.46 -6.74
CA ALA A 823 29.81 -35.79 -6.78
C ALA A 823 30.30 -35.40 -5.40
N ASN A 824 29.43 -34.85 -4.56
CA ASN A 824 29.76 -34.53 -3.16
C ASN A 824 30.11 -35.79 -2.36
N TYR A 825 29.34 -36.88 -2.53
CA TYR A 825 29.64 -38.14 -1.87
C TYR A 825 31.01 -38.71 -2.30
N HIS A 826 31.35 -38.61 -3.59
CA HIS A 826 32.67 -39.01 -4.08
C HIS A 826 33.80 -38.15 -3.47
N LEU A 827 33.60 -36.86 -3.39
CA LEU A 827 34.54 -35.95 -2.75
C LEU A 827 34.71 -36.24 -1.24
N GLU A 828 33.61 -36.55 -0.54
CA GLU A 828 33.70 -36.98 0.87
C GLU A 828 34.45 -38.29 1.05
N GLN A 829 34.21 -39.25 0.16
CA GLN A 829 34.97 -40.52 0.17
C GLN A 829 36.45 -40.28 -0.11
N GLU A 830 36.79 -39.38 -1.03
CA GLU A 830 38.15 -39.01 -1.34
C GLU A 830 38.81 -38.29 -0.15
N VAL A 831 38.14 -37.36 0.51
CA VAL A 831 38.60 -36.74 1.75
C VAL A 831 38.77 -37.75 2.89
N LYS A 832 37.86 -38.73 3.03
CA LYS A 832 37.98 -39.82 4.01
C LYS A 832 39.16 -40.75 3.70
N SER A 833 39.39 -41.06 2.44
CA SER A 833 40.54 -41.87 2.02
C SER A 833 41.88 -41.16 2.25
N LEU A 834 41.88 -39.81 2.07
CA LEU A 834 43.06 -39.00 2.37
C LEU A 834 43.32 -38.84 3.89
N LYS A 835 42.27 -38.91 4.72
CA LYS A 835 42.41 -38.91 6.21
C LYS A 835 42.72 -40.26 6.82
N GLY A 836 42.54 -41.38 6.13
CA GLY A 836 42.73 -42.77 6.62
C GLY A 836 44.13 -43.39 6.27
N GLY A 837 44.99 -42.68 5.57
CA GLY A 837 46.31 -43.19 5.13
C GLY A 837 47.44 -42.69 6.03
N GLU A 838 47.84 -43.46 7.05
CA GLU A 838 49.14 -43.31 7.68
C GLU A 838 50.27 -43.64 6.70
N ALA A 839 50.73 -42.65 5.96
CA ALA A 839 52.08 -42.64 5.40
C ALA A 839 52.54 -41.18 5.32
N PRO A 840 53.80 -40.84 5.62
CA PRO A 840 54.22 -39.46 5.62
C PRO A 840 54.29 -38.98 4.17
N MET A 841 53.24 -38.39 3.70
CA MET A 841 53.26 -37.64 2.47
C MET A 841 53.99 -36.32 2.74
N LYS A 842 55.03 -36.06 1.96
CA LYS A 842 55.63 -34.76 1.78
C LYS A 842 54.46 -33.80 1.41
N PHE A 843 54.20 -32.85 2.28
CA PHE A 843 53.34 -31.72 1.97
C PHE A 843 53.84 -31.08 0.65
N PRO A 844 52.98 -30.86 -0.35
CA PRO A 844 53.36 -30.00 -1.47
C PRO A 844 53.70 -28.64 -0.88
N ASP A 845 54.77 -28.08 -1.39
CA ASP A 845 55.37 -26.85 -0.93
C ASP A 845 54.31 -25.75 -0.93
N ILE A 846 53.89 -25.32 0.26
CA ILE A 846 52.84 -24.29 0.45
C ILE A 846 53.31 -22.97 -0.22
N GLU A 847 54.63 -22.79 -0.34
CA GLU A 847 55.26 -21.69 -1.06
C GLU A 847 54.98 -21.77 -2.59
N ALA A 848 54.95 -22.95 -3.19
CA ALA A 848 54.67 -23.14 -4.61
C ALA A 848 53.18 -22.86 -4.92
N ILE A 849 52.28 -23.26 -4.04
CA ILE A 849 50.81 -23.00 -4.19
C ILE A 849 50.51 -21.50 -3.96
N LYS A 850 51.18 -20.86 -3.00
CA LYS A 850 51.07 -19.41 -2.80
C LYS A 850 51.59 -18.62 -4.00
N GLU A 851 52.64 -19.09 -4.64
CA GLU A 851 53.22 -18.46 -5.82
C GLU A 851 52.33 -18.64 -7.06
N GLU A 852 51.66 -19.78 -7.19
CA GLU A 852 50.69 -20.05 -8.28
C GLU A 852 49.43 -19.20 -8.12
N VAL A 853 48.86 -19.12 -6.92
CA VAL A 853 47.72 -18.24 -6.60
C VAL A 853 48.07 -16.75 -6.76
N ARG A 854 49.32 -16.37 -6.43
CA ARG A 854 49.79 -15.01 -6.62
C ARG A 854 49.93 -14.64 -8.10
N LYS A 855 50.37 -15.58 -8.93
CA LYS A 855 50.45 -15.39 -10.39
C LYS A 855 49.09 -15.36 -11.05
N GLU A 856 48.14 -16.12 -10.54
CA GLU A 856 46.77 -16.15 -11.04
C GLU A 856 46.05 -14.84 -10.69
N ALA A 857 46.18 -14.35 -9.45
CA ALA A 857 45.65 -13.05 -9.01
C ALA A 857 46.31 -11.87 -9.74
N GLN A 858 47.62 -11.98 -10.03
CA GLN A 858 48.31 -10.94 -10.79
C GLN A 858 47.87 -10.90 -12.26
N LYS A 859 47.57 -12.05 -12.85
CA LYS A 859 47.02 -12.16 -14.21
C LYS A 859 45.60 -11.61 -14.30
N GLU A 860 44.73 -11.92 -13.32
CA GLU A 860 43.40 -11.34 -13.24
C GLU A 860 43.44 -9.81 -13.12
N SER A 861 44.35 -9.28 -12.28
CA SER A 861 44.55 -7.84 -12.15
C SER A 861 45.10 -7.17 -13.43
N GLU A 862 45.99 -7.87 -14.18
CA GLU A 862 46.45 -7.38 -15.47
C GLU A 862 45.36 -7.41 -16.55
N ASP A 863 44.48 -8.41 -16.53
CA ASP A 863 43.31 -8.50 -17.44
C ASP A 863 42.29 -7.39 -17.12
N GLU A 864 41.99 -7.12 -15.84
CA GLU A 864 41.12 -6.01 -15.40
C GLU A 864 41.70 -4.63 -15.78
N LEU A 865 43.03 -4.45 -15.63
CA LEU A 865 43.74 -3.23 -16.04
C LEU A 865 43.66 -3.01 -17.54
N ASN A 866 43.77 -4.08 -18.33
CA ASN A 866 43.66 -4.03 -19.78
C ASN A 866 42.21 -3.65 -20.23
N ASP A 867 41.22 -4.20 -19.56
CA ASP A 867 39.81 -3.85 -19.83
C ASP A 867 39.53 -2.40 -19.48
N LEU A 868 40.08 -1.90 -18.35
CA LEU A 868 39.99 -0.49 -17.98
C LEU A 868 40.67 0.44 -18.99
N LEU A 869 41.84 0.04 -19.52
CA LEU A 869 42.56 0.79 -20.55
C LEU A 869 41.80 0.83 -21.88
N VAL A 870 41.10 -0.26 -22.23
CA VAL A 870 40.23 -0.30 -23.41
C VAL A 870 39.04 0.63 -23.22
N CYS A 871 38.41 0.64 -22.04
CA CYS A 871 37.32 1.56 -21.71
C CYS A 871 37.78 3.02 -21.75
N LEU A 872 38.93 3.32 -21.15
CA LEU A 872 39.55 4.66 -21.17
C LEU A 872 39.77 5.16 -22.61
N GLY A 873 40.35 4.32 -23.46
CA GLY A 873 40.58 4.66 -24.88
C GLY A 873 39.31 4.88 -25.69
N GLN A 874 38.20 4.20 -25.29
CA GLN A 874 36.89 4.46 -25.87
C GLN A 874 36.32 5.81 -25.40
N GLU A 875 36.49 6.17 -24.15
CA GLU A 875 36.04 7.46 -23.62
C GLU A 875 36.89 8.61 -24.19
N GLU A 876 38.21 8.45 -24.31
CA GLU A 876 39.07 9.43 -25.00
C GLU A 876 38.61 9.66 -26.44
N SER A 877 38.29 8.60 -27.18
CA SER A 877 37.76 8.74 -28.55
C SER A 877 36.40 9.45 -28.60
N LYS A 878 35.56 9.30 -27.59
CA LYS A 878 34.31 10.05 -27.47
C LYS A 878 34.57 11.53 -27.19
N VAL A 879 35.47 11.82 -26.25
CA VAL A 879 35.89 13.18 -25.92
C VAL A 879 36.50 13.88 -27.14
N GLU A 880 37.34 13.21 -27.89
CA GLU A 880 37.97 13.77 -29.11
C GLU A 880 36.92 14.10 -30.17
N LYS A 881 35.89 13.23 -30.36
CA LYS A 881 34.78 13.49 -31.25
C LYS A 881 33.91 14.66 -30.82
N LEU A 882 33.64 14.76 -29.51
CA LEU A 882 32.87 15.86 -28.93
C LEU A 882 33.61 17.18 -29.03
N THR A 883 34.94 17.17 -28.77
CA THR A 883 35.82 18.32 -28.90
C THR A 883 35.86 18.82 -30.35
N ALA A 884 36.04 17.89 -31.30
CA ALA A 884 36.02 18.24 -32.74
C ALA A 884 34.64 18.86 -33.13
N ARG A 885 33.56 18.38 -32.57
CA ARG A 885 32.20 18.92 -32.87
C ARG A 885 31.96 20.28 -32.23
N LEU A 886 32.50 20.52 -31.04
CA LEU A 886 32.42 21.82 -30.37
C LEU A 886 33.24 22.88 -31.12
N VAL A 887 34.45 22.52 -31.64
CA VAL A 887 35.25 23.38 -32.47
C VAL A 887 34.57 23.71 -33.80
N GLU A 888 33.88 22.75 -34.46
CA GLU A 888 33.04 23.01 -35.62
C GLU A 888 31.90 23.99 -35.35
N LEU A 889 31.37 23.99 -34.12
CA LEU A 889 30.32 24.90 -33.67
C LEU A 889 30.84 26.28 -33.21
N GLY A 890 32.17 26.49 -33.28
CA GLY A 890 32.81 27.75 -32.94
C GLY A 890 33.00 28.01 -31.47
N VAL A 891 32.98 26.97 -30.65
CA VAL A 891 33.17 27.03 -29.20
C VAL A 891 34.67 26.85 -28.91
N ASP A 892 35.25 27.71 -28.11
CA ASP A 892 36.63 27.64 -27.66
C ASP A 892 36.73 26.62 -26.51
N VAL A 893 37.15 25.39 -26.85
CA VAL A 893 37.16 24.24 -25.92
C VAL A 893 38.23 24.38 -24.86
N ASP A 894 39.35 25.01 -25.18
CA ASP A 894 40.48 25.21 -24.23
C ASP A 894 40.02 26.11 -23.06
N LYS A 895 39.15 27.08 -23.33
CA LYS A 895 38.60 27.95 -22.31
C LYS A 895 37.53 27.27 -21.44
N LEU A 896 36.84 26.26 -21.97
CA LEU A 896 35.88 25.44 -21.23
C LEU A 896 36.58 24.43 -20.32
N LEU A 897 37.78 23.96 -20.72
CA LEU A 897 38.57 23.01 -19.93
C LEU A 897 39.37 23.69 -18.81
N GLU A 898 39.74 24.96 -18.97
CA GLU A 898 40.35 25.76 -17.89
C GLU A 898 39.43 25.95 -16.68
N ASP A 899 38.11 26.10 -16.91
CA ASP A 899 37.11 26.23 -15.82
C ASP A 899 36.89 24.90 -15.07
N VAL A 900 37.18 23.73 -15.66
CA VAL A 900 36.99 22.39 -15.05
C VAL A 900 38.21 21.92 -14.29
N GLY A 901 39.41 22.48 -14.60
CA GLY A 901 40.66 22.12 -13.99
C GLY A 901 40.85 22.61 -12.55
N ASP A 902 40.23 23.73 -12.20
CA ASP A 902 40.39 24.34 -10.87
C ASP A 902 39.62 23.62 -9.73
N GLU A 903 38.63 22.76 -10.06
CA GLU A 903 37.87 21.99 -9.04
C GLU A 903 38.55 20.64 -8.67
N SER A 904 39.51 20.13 -9.48
CA SER A 904 40.14 18.83 -9.21
C SER A 904 41.40 18.89 -8.38
N GLU A 905 42.08 20.04 -8.30
CA GLU A 905 43.28 20.19 -7.44
C GLU A 905 42.94 20.42 -5.97
N ALA A 906 41.71 20.87 -5.64
CA ALA A 906 41.29 21.07 -4.25
C ALA A 906 40.93 19.81 -3.48
N GLN A 907 40.85 18.65 -4.15
CA GLN A 907 40.53 17.36 -3.50
C GLN A 907 41.73 16.44 -3.29
N ALA A 908 42.89 16.72 -3.83
CA ALA A 908 44.06 15.87 -3.73
C ALA A 908 45.02 16.20 -2.57
N GLU A 909 44.85 17.33 -1.87
CA GLU A 909 45.75 17.74 -0.78
C GLU A 909 45.24 17.40 0.64
N SER A 910 44.19 16.58 0.79
CA SER A 910 43.65 16.27 2.15
C SER A 910 43.81 14.82 2.60
N GLU A 911 44.60 13.96 1.92
CA GLU A 911 44.81 12.55 2.32
C GLU A 911 46.24 12.13 2.65
N GLU A 912 47.18 13.06 2.82
CA GLU A 912 48.53 12.75 3.37
C GLU A 912 48.74 13.50 4.69
N ASP A 913 48.10 13.09 5.78
CA ASP A 913 48.60 13.20 7.16
C ASP A 913 47.61 12.53 8.10
N ASP A 914 47.75 11.21 8.34
CA ASP A 914 47.66 10.63 9.68
C ASP A 914 48.08 9.13 9.61
N HIS A 915 49.24 8.91 10.24
CA HIS A 915 49.70 7.57 10.61
C HIS A 915 48.95 7.04 11.84
#